data_d3eb1689b409d53f1b25207c10a68691
#
_entry.id   d3eb1689b409d53f1b25207c10a68691
#
_cell.length_a   1.000
_cell.length_b   1.000
_cell.length_c   1.000
_cell.angle_alpha   90.00
_cell.angle_beta   90.00
_cell.angle_gamma   90.00
#
_symmetry.space_group_name_H-M   'P 1'
#
loop_
_entity.id
_entity.type
_entity.pdbx_description
1 polymer ?
#
loop_
_entity_poly.entity_id
_entity_poly.type
_entity_poly.pdbx_seq_one_letter_code
_entity_poly.pdbx_strand_id
1 'polypeptide(L)'
;MQIGLDIGSTTIKIAVMDDAGNLLFHKYERHYSQIAEKILALHKELMTKFPTLHSARLAISGSGGIGIADSCGLQFVQEVFAEKICAEKLNPGTDAVIELGGEDAKILFLGRHFDARMNDSCAGGTGAFIDQMASLLNVETPQMNELAQQAQNTYTIASRCGVFAKSDIQPLLNQGAEKSDLAASIFHAVASQAITGLAKGRPISGNVLYLGGPLTFMSCLRDAFDSVLNIKGVCPENSLLYVAMGAAFCAEHEVDLTMLPEKLQAAAAQHSFEHLPPLFKNEGEYTVFKKRHSKESVAIGTPEEASEAFIGIDSGSTTIKIAVMSPNGKLLDSFYQSNKGNPVVAVRNYLTDFYTKYPTCRLLAGAVTGYGEDLIRHGFGVDYGIVETMAHFYAAQYLEPEVDFILDIGGQDMKCLKIHNGAIDNIFLNEACSSGCGSFLQTFAEILGYTAEQFAQIGLKADMPVDLGSRCTVFMNSSVKQAQKDGASVANISAGLSISIVKNALYKVIRPASKEAIGKHIVVQGGTFLNDCVLRAFEQEMDLNVIRPNIAGLMGAYGAALYAQRRYKDAPHQTTLLNLQQLGEFVHTVKGMTCGLCNNHCHLTVNTFAGGKRFISGNRCERPITHMAPKDELNLYRQKLQLLKELPVNETPKRGIMGIPMGLNMYELLPFWNALLSSLGFKVVHSPIEDKTIYRLGQGTIPSDTVCYPAKLMHGHIKWLLQQGITNIFYPCMTYNIDEQGTENCYNCPVVAYYPEVLHANIRDLNKPEIHFFYDYLGLLHKKKLVKKLQEMFAKAYPDITKDEIRKAVDAAFTAFYDYEAQVKAKGQEIISKAREEHKPIVVLAGRPYHIDPKVNHSIDRLITNMGAALVSEDAVSSHIKTKELNRDLQVLNQWTYHGRLYAAAEYVAQNTDMHLIQLVSFGCGCDAITADECRRLLEERGRIYTQIKIDDIDNLGAAKIRIRSLFSAAQLFDIDNN
;
A
#
# COMPACT_ATOMS: atom_id res chain seq x y z
N MET A 1 16.92 -24.29 41.50
CA MET A 1 16.78 -24.10 40.01
C MET A 1 15.71 -23.06 39.71
N GLN A 2 15.90 -22.31 38.62
CA GLN A 2 14.99 -21.29 38.16
C GLN A 2 14.52 -21.64 36.75
N ILE A 3 13.21 -21.57 36.51
CA ILE A 3 12.61 -21.88 35.21
C ILE A 3 11.88 -20.63 34.70
N GLY A 4 12.17 -20.22 33.50
CA GLY A 4 11.44 -19.18 32.79
C GLY A 4 10.78 -19.74 31.55
N LEU A 5 9.49 -19.45 31.40
CA LEU A 5 8.71 -19.74 30.20
C LEU A 5 8.35 -18.42 29.52
N ASP A 6 8.73 -18.28 28.25
CA ASP A 6 8.27 -17.20 27.39
C ASP A 6 7.27 -17.78 26.38
N ILE A 7 6.01 -17.37 26.52
CA ILE A 7 4.91 -17.77 25.64
C ILE A 7 4.53 -16.55 24.80
N GLY A 8 5.23 -16.40 23.69
CA GLY A 8 4.95 -15.34 22.72
C GLY A 8 3.73 -15.64 21.86
N SER A 9 3.49 -14.78 20.87
CA SER A 9 2.35 -14.89 19.95
C SER A 9 2.41 -16.13 19.04
N THR A 10 3.62 -16.59 18.66
CA THR A 10 3.82 -17.71 17.72
C THR A 10 4.69 -18.83 18.27
N THR A 11 5.47 -18.55 19.30
CA THR A 11 6.50 -19.48 19.81
C THR A 11 6.45 -19.60 21.33
N ILE A 12 6.88 -20.76 21.80
CA ILE A 12 7.12 -21.01 23.23
C ILE A 12 8.62 -21.28 23.43
N LYS A 13 9.18 -20.72 24.50
CA LYS A 13 10.57 -20.87 24.88
C LYS A 13 10.64 -21.21 26.37
N ILE A 14 11.53 -22.14 26.69
CA ILE A 14 11.84 -22.46 28.07
C ILE A 14 13.33 -22.28 28.33
N ALA A 15 13.67 -21.69 29.46
CA ALA A 15 15.04 -21.63 29.98
C ALA A 15 15.07 -22.17 31.42
N VAL A 16 15.90 -23.14 31.65
CA VAL A 16 16.15 -23.73 32.99
C VAL A 16 17.56 -23.34 33.41
N MET A 17 17.68 -22.67 34.53
CA MET A 17 18.94 -22.11 35.02
C MET A 17 19.27 -22.63 36.43
N ASP A 18 20.55 -22.73 36.71
CA ASP A 18 21.01 -22.97 38.07
C ASP A 18 20.99 -21.68 38.92
N ASP A 19 21.28 -21.77 40.19
CA ASP A 19 21.32 -20.62 41.09
C ASP A 19 22.53 -19.69 40.82
N ALA A 20 23.52 -20.14 40.05
CA ALA A 20 24.65 -19.35 39.57
C ALA A 20 24.34 -18.61 38.26
N GLY A 21 23.21 -18.86 37.65
CA GLY A 21 22.80 -18.24 36.39
C GLY A 21 23.26 -18.93 35.11
N ASN A 22 23.74 -20.19 35.22
CA ASN A 22 24.12 -20.96 34.05
C ASN A 22 22.89 -21.63 33.43
N LEU A 23 22.80 -21.63 32.10
CA LEU A 23 21.73 -22.26 31.35
C LEU A 23 21.95 -23.77 31.27
N LEU A 24 21.08 -24.56 31.91
CA LEU A 24 21.15 -26.03 31.98
C LEU A 24 20.33 -26.72 30.90
N PHE A 25 19.21 -26.11 30.53
CA PHE A 25 18.31 -26.62 29.48
C PHE A 25 17.55 -25.48 28.87
N HIS A 26 17.34 -25.58 27.57
CA HIS A 26 16.50 -24.63 26.84
C HIS A 26 15.83 -25.32 25.66
N LYS A 27 14.73 -24.75 25.21
CA LYS A 27 14.03 -25.14 23.99
C LYS A 27 13.29 -23.97 23.39
N TYR A 28 13.16 -23.95 22.06
CA TYR A 28 12.45 -22.97 21.26
C TYR A 28 11.59 -23.71 20.23
N GLU A 29 10.27 -23.57 20.29
CA GLU A 29 9.32 -24.23 19.38
C GLU A 29 8.17 -23.32 18.96
N ARG A 30 7.61 -23.55 17.76
CA ARG A 30 6.32 -22.97 17.36
C ARG A 30 5.19 -23.73 18.03
N HIS A 31 4.19 -23.00 18.59
CA HIS A 31 3.07 -23.63 19.29
C HIS A 31 1.81 -23.82 18.42
N TYR A 32 1.69 -23.18 17.26
CA TYR A 32 0.54 -23.31 16.34
C TYR A 32 -0.79 -23.17 17.07
N SER A 33 -0.89 -22.25 18.03
CA SER A 33 -2.04 -22.04 18.93
C SER A 33 -2.37 -23.20 19.87
N GLN A 34 -1.58 -24.26 19.92
CA GLN A 34 -1.73 -25.40 20.84
C GLN A 34 -0.88 -25.18 22.10
N ILE A 35 -1.09 -24.04 22.78
CA ILE A 35 -0.16 -23.61 23.85
C ILE A 35 -0.15 -24.62 25.02
N ALA A 36 -1.32 -25.03 25.52
CA ALA A 36 -1.43 -25.94 26.65
C ALA A 36 -0.77 -27.30 26.35
N GLU A 37 -1.01 -27.87 25.16
CA GLU A 37 -0.41 -29.12 24.71
C GLU A 37 1.11 -29.03 24.63
N LYS A 38 1.62 -27.90 24.12
CA LYS A 38 3.06 -27.65 24.02
C LYS A 38 3.72 -27.50 25.39
N ILE A 39 3.07 -26.80 26.35
CA ILE A 39 3.60 -26.70 27.71
C ILE A 39 3.64 -28.10 28.36
N LEU A 40 2.60 -28.94 28.18
CA LEU A 40 2.59 -30.30 28.67
C LEU A 40 3.70 -31.15 28.07
N ALA A 41 3.97 -31.00 26.76
CA ALA A 41 5.07 -31.70 26.10
C ALA A 41 6.45 -31.28 26.65
N LEU A 42 6.67 -29.96 26.82
CA LEU A 42 7.88 -29.39 27.41
C LEU A 42 8.07 -29.83 28.86
N HIS A 43 7.00 -29.84 29.64
CA HIS A 43 7.02 -30.33 31.02
C HIS A 43 7.44 -31.82 31.07
N LYS A 44 6.88 -32.69 30.22
CA LYS A 44 7.26 -34.11 30.15
C LYS A 44 8.73 -34.30 29.80
N GLU A 45 9.25 -33.51 28.85
CA GLU A 45 10.65 -33.52 28.45
C GLU A 45 11.56 -33.04 29.61
N LEU A 46 11.16 -31.96 30.30
CA LEU A 46 11.86 -31.45 31.46
C LEU A 46 11.97 -32.50 32.56
N MET A 47 10.87 -33.18 32.90
CA MET A 47 10.83 -34.23 33.92
C MET A 47 11.62 -35.49 33.52
N THR A 48 11.73 -35.77 32.21
CA THR A 48 12.58 -36.82 31.68
C THR A 48 14.06 -36.50 31.86
N LYS A 49 14.45 -35.22 31.63
CA LYS A 49 15.85 -34.79 31.74
C LYS A 49 16.30 -34.54 33.19
N PHE A 50 15.36 -34.14 34.06
CA PHE A 50 15.60 -33.88 35.46
C PHE A 50 14.63 -34.70 36.37
N PRO A 51 14.80 -36.01 36.49
CA PRO A 51 13.80 -36.91 37.16
C PRO A 51 13.58 -36.58 38.64
N THR A 52 14.55 -35.95 39.28
CA THR A 52 14.50 -35.60 40.71
C THR A 52 13.97 -34.18 40.98
N LEU A 53 13.60 -33.42 39.93
CA LEU A 53 13.15 -32.05 40.03
C LEU A 53 11.61 -32.04 40.28
N HIS A 54 11.21 -32.05 41.55
CA HIS A 54 9.80 -31.96 41.92
C HIS A 54 9.28 -30.56 42.09
N SER A 55 10.16 -29.62 42.45
CA SER A 55 9.83 -28.20 42.61
C SER A 55 10.93 -27.29 42.04
N ALA A 56 10.55 -26.11 41.55
CA ALA A 56 11.48 -25.09 41.09
C ALA A 56 10.84 -23.72 41.19
N ARG A 57 11.66 -22.67 41.26
CA ARG A 57 11.17 -21.31 41.09
C ARG A 57 10.82 -21.11 39.61
N LEU A 58 9.54 -20.79 39.32
CA LEU A 58 9.02 -20.69 37.97
C LEU A 58 8.29 -19.39 37.76
N ALA A 59 8.62 -18.75 36.63
CA ALA A 59 7.91 -17.57 36.17
C ALA A 59 7.57 -17.70 34.68
N ILE A 60 6.43 -17.14 34.31
CA ILE A 60 5.95 -17.08 32.92
C ILE A 60 6.02 -15.64 32.40
N SER A 61 6.36 -15.50 31.13
CA SER A 61 6.36 -14.23 30.39
C SER A 61 5.72 -14.41 29.03
N GLY A 62 5.59 -13.30 28.29
CA GLY A 62 5.05 -13.29 26.94
C GLY A 62 3.53 -13.10 26.87
N SER A 63 3.06 -12.55 25.75
CA SER A 63 1.65 -12.17 25.55
C SER A 63 0.67 -13.34 25.61
N GLY A 64 1.10 -14.56 25.26
CA GLY A 64 0.31 -15.80 25.37
C GLY A 64 0.31 -16.41 26.78
N GLY A 65 1.17 -15.93 27.66
CA GLY A 65 1.38 -16.50 29.01
C GLY A 65 0.46 -15.96 30.11
N ILE A 66 -0.11 -14.77 29.95
CA ILE A 66 -0.89 -14.08 30.99
C ILE A 66 -2.05 -14.92 31.49
N GLY A 67 -2.91 -15.40 30.59
CA GLY A 67 -4.08 -16.20 30.97
C GLY A 67 -3.72 -17.53 31.65
N ILE A 68 -2.59 -18.15 31.24
CA ILE A 68 -2.10 -19.39 31.85
C ILE A 68 -1.51 -19.12 33.23
N ALA A 69 -0.76 -18.03 33.38
CA ALA A 69 -0.22 -17.65 34.67
C ALA A 69 -1.35 -17.42 35.69
N ASP A 70 -2.36 -16.66 35.31
CA ASP A 70 -3.54 -16.38 36.16
C ASP A 70 -4.31 -17.66 36.52
N SER A 71 -4.64 -18.48 35.51
CA SER A 71 -5.45 -19.71 35.71
C SER A 71 -4.71 -20.78 36.50
N CYS A 72 -3.38 -20.84 36.39
CA CYS A 72 -2.56 -21.83 37.12
C CYS A 72 -1.97 -21.30 38.42
N GLY A 73 -2.17 -20.02 38.76
CA GLY A 73 -1.59 -19.37 39.93
C GLY A 73 -0.07 -19.29 39.89
N LEU A 74 0.50 -18.97 38.73
CA LEU A 74 1.94 -18.87 38.49
C LEU A 74 2.36 -17.40 38.41
N GLN A 75 3.63 -17.13 38.76
CA GLN A 75 4.20 -15.78 38.64
C GLN A 75 4.29 -15.35 37.17
N PHE A 76 3.72 -14.19 36.88
CA PHE A 76 3.88 -13.55 35.55
C PHE A 76 4.90 -12.41 35.64
N VAL A 77 5.83 -12.39 34.68
CA VAL A 77 6.83 -11.32 34.53
C VAL A 77 6.60 -10.63 33.19
N GLN A 78 6.44 -9.33 33.22
CA GLN A 78 6.24 -8.57 31.98
C GLN A 78 7.45 -8.73 31.06
N GLU A 79 7.22 -9.01 29.79
CA GLU A 79 8.23 -9.37 28.79
C GLU A 79 9.37 -8.36 28.68
N VAL A 80 9.00 -7.08 28.59
CA VAL A 80 9.95 -5.95 28.51
C VAL A 80 10.88 -5.87 29.72
N PHE A 81 10.35 -6.21 30.90
CA PHE A 81 11.10 -6.19 32.14
C PHE A 81 12.04 -7.42 32.24
N ALA A 82 11.55 -8.59 31.85
CA ALA A 82 12.37 -9.79 31.78
C ALA A 82 13.57 -9.61 30.82
N GLU A 83 13.31 -9.08 29.64
CA GLU A 83 14.33 -8.80 28.65
C GLU A 83 15.39 -7.78 29.13
N LYS A 84 14.93 -6.71 29.77
CA LYS A 84 15.83 -5.74 30.42
C LYS A 84 16.75 -6.37 31.42
N ILE A 85 16.22 -7.15 32.36
CA ILE A 85 17.02 -7.82 33.41
C ILE A 85 18.05 -8.78 32.79
N CYS A 86 17.67 -9.51 31.77
CA CYS A 86 18.58 -10.39 31.08
C CYS A 86 19.69 -9.62 30.36
N ALA A 87 19.37 -8.57 29.63
CA ALA A 87 20.33 -7.73 28.92
C ALA A 87 21.34 -7.07 29.90
N GLU A 88 20.86 -6.51 31.00
CA GLU A 88 21.74 -5.87 32.04
C GLU A 88 22.66 -6.89 32.71
N LYS A 89 22.21 -8.13 32.93
CA LYS A 89 23.02 -9.16 33.57
C LYS A 89 24.06 -9.79 32.62
N LEU A 90 23.66 -10.10 31.39
CA LEU A 90 24.53 -10.85 30.46
C LEU A 90 25.38 -9.92 29.58
N ASN A 91 24.91 -8.72 29.28
CA ASN A 91 25.60 -7.73 28.44
C ASN A 91 25.63 -6.36 29.13
N PRO A 92 26.37 -6.23 30.22
CA PRO A 92 26.47 -4.94 30.95
C PRO A 92 27.05 -3.86 30.02
N GLY A 93 26.46 -2.68 30.05
CA GLY A 93 26.85 -1.56 29.18
C GLY A 93 26.08 -1.49 27.86
N THR A 94 25.01 -2.28 27.67
CA THR A 94 24.08 -2.14 26.56
C THR A 94 23.31 -0.82 26.68
N ASP A 95 23.30 -0.04 25.58
CA ASP A 95 22.57 1.23 25.51
C ASP A 95 21.14 1.04 24.99
N ALA A 96 20.97 0.13 24.02
CA ALA A 96 19.66 -0.19 23.46
C ALA A 96 19.54 -1.67 23.05
N VAL A 97 18.32 -2.17 23.07
CA VAL A 97 17.96 -3.49 22.54
C VAL A 97 16.94 -3.30 21.43
N ILE A 98 17.13 -3.96 20.31
CA ILE A 98 16.14 -4.09 19.25
C ILE A 98 15.74 -5.56 19.19
N GLU A 99 14.50 -5.85 19.52
CA GLU A 99 13.94 -7.19 19.42
C GLU A 99 12.88 -7.25 18.32
N LEU A 100 13.02 -8.24 17.43
CA LEU A 100 11.97 -8.62 16.50
C LEU A 100 11.44 -10.00 16.87
N GLY A 101 10.20 -10.04 17.34
CA GLY A 101 9.46 -11.25 17.61
C GLY A 101 8.71 -11.78 16.39
N GLY A 102 7.83 -12.76 16.63
CA GLY A 102 6.95 -13.29 15.60
C GLY A 102 5.95 -12.24 15.08
N GLU A 103 5.36 -11.46 15.98
CA GLU A 103 4.35 -10.43 15.66
C GLU A 103 4.63 -9.11 16.36
N ASP A 104 5.53 -9.08 17.30
CA ASP A 104 5.91 -7.94 18.09
C ASP A 104 7.29 -7.44 17.69
N ALA A 105 7.47 -6.14 17.71
CA ALA A 105 8.75 -5.48 17.57
C ALA A 105 8.93 -4.51 18.74
N LYS A 106 10.13 -4.48 19.32
CA LYS A 106 10.43 -3.64 20.51
C LYS A 106 11.77 -2.95 20.36
N ILE A 107 11.85 -1.74 20.93
CA ILE A 107 13.11 -1.06 21.18
C ILE A 107 13.14 -0.69 22.66
N LEU A 108 14.14 -1.21 23.38
CA LEU A 108 14.41 -0.85 24.77
C LEU A 108 15.61 0.07 24.81
N PHE A 109 15.48 1.22 25.44
CA PHE A 109 16.57 2.14 25.74
C PHE A 109 16.98 1.96 27.20
N LEU A 110 18.16 1.38 27.44
CA LEU A 110 18.64 0.97 28.76
C LEU A 110 19.47 2.03 29.49
N GLY A 111 19.69 3.20 28.87
CA GLY A 111 20.48 4.29 29.45
C GLY A 111 19.92 4.87 30.77
N ARG A 112 20.30 6.11 31.13
CA ARG A 112 19.92 6.75 32.41
C ARG A 112 18.42 6.75 32.72
N HIS A 113 17.57 6.74 31.69
CA HIS A 113 16.09 6.61 31.78
C HIS A 113 15.67 5.45 30.91
N PHE A 114 15.17 4.41 31.57
CA PHE A 114 14.57 3.27 30.85
C PHE A 114 13.34 3.71 30.07
N ASP A 115 13.30 3.39 28.78
CA ASP A 115 12.16 3.65 27.91
C ASP A 115 11.97 2.42 27.01
N ALA A 116 10.77 1.89 27.01
CA ALA A 116 10.41 0.72 26.22
C ALA A 116 9.33 1.09 25.22
N ARG A 117 9.56 0.78 23.97
CA ARG A 117 8.64 1.05 22.86
C ARG A 117 8.32 -0.21 22.12
N MET A 118 7.05 -0.46 21.95
CA MET A 118 6.53 -1.66 21.27
C MET A 118 5.53 -1.23 20.20
N ASN A 119 5.37 -2.09 19.19
CA ASN A 119 4.28 -1.93 18.24
C ASN A 119 2.98 -2.43 18.87
N ASP A 120 1.96 -1.58 18.95
CA ASP A 120 0.70 -1.90 19.63
C ASP A 120 -0.19 -2.89 18.84
N SER A 121 -0.21 -2.82 17.52
CA SER A 121 -1.23 -3.49 16.70
C SER A 121 -0.77 -3.94 15.32
N CYS A 122 0.38 -3.48 14.84
CA CYS A 122 0.82 -3.71 13.48
C CYS A 122 1.96 -4.72 13.43
N ALA A 123 1.73 -5.87 12.80
CA ALA A 123 2.76 -6.89 12.56
C ALA A 123 3.80 -6.45 11.49
N GLY A 124 3.71 -5.25 10.96
CA GLY A 124 4.72 -4.71 10.05
C GLY A 124 6.08 -4.58 10.74
N GLY A 125 7.13 -5.04 10.09
CA GLY A 125 8.47 -5.05 10.68
C GLY A 125 8.73 -6.21 11.64
N THR A 126 7.94 -7.28 11.60
CA THR A 126 8.06 -8.46 12.47
C THR A 126 8.30 -9.74 11.69
N GLY A 127 8.52 -10.86 12.38
CA GLY A 127 8.70 -12.17 11.78
C GLY A 127 7.52 -12.62 10.91
N ALA A 128 6.29 -12.39 11.35
CA ALA A 128 5.08 -12.72 10.57
C ALA A 128 5.01 -11.93 9.25
N PHE A 129 5.50 -10.71 9.22
CA PHE A 129 5.63 -9.96 7.98
C PHE A 129 6.65 -10.62 7.03
N ILE A 130 7.80 -11.05 7.56
CA ILE A 130 8.82 -11.74 6.76
C ILE A 130 8.30 -13.07 6.22
N ASP A 131 7.58 -13.85 7.04
CA ASP A 131 6.92 -15.09 6.63
C ASP A 131 5.92 -14.85 5.47
N GLN A 132 5.11 -13.79 5.56
CA GLN A 132 4.18 -13.40 4.49
C GLN A 132 4.92 -13.01 3.19
N MET A 133 6.05 -12.32 3.31
CA MET A 133 6.85 -11.92 2.14
C MET A 133 7.57 -13.11 1.52
N ALA A 134 8.05 -14.06 2.32
CA ALA A 134 8.62 -15.31 1.83
C ALA A 134 7.58 -16.11 1.03
N SER A 135 6.37 -16.25 1.57
CA SER A 135 5.24 -16.86 0.86
C SER A 135 4.93 -16.14 -0.47
N LEU A 136 4.94 -14.80 -0.48
CA LEU A 136 4.73 -14.00 -1.69
C LEU A 136 5.81 -14.26 -2.75
N LEU A 137 7.06 -14.39 -2.33
CA LEU A 137 8.19 -14.75 -3.19
C LEU A 137 8.20 -16.25 -3.56
N ASN A 138 7.29 -17.04 -2.97
CA ASN A 138 7.23 -18.50 -3.10
C ASN A 138 8.58 -19.16 -2.75
N VAL A 139 9.04 -18.85 -1.52
CA VAL A 139 10.25 -19.43 -0.91
C VAL A 139 9.99 -19.68 0.58
N GLU A 140 10.77 -20.59 1.18
CA GLU A 140 10.76 -20.78 2.62
C GLU A 140 11.43 -19.59 3.34
N THR A 141 10.96 -19.24 4.54
CA THR A 141 11.48 -18.10 5.30
C THR A 141 13.01 -18.12 5.49
N PRO A 142 13.67 -19.26 5.78
CA PRO A 142 15.14 -19.30 5.85
C PRO A 142 15.85 -18.94 4.54
N GLN A 143 15.26 -19.29 3.40
CA GLN A 143 15.81 -19.00 2.07
C GLN A 143 15.83 -17.49 1.76
N MET A 144 15.02 -16.68 2.46
CA MET A 144 15.04 -15.23 2.30
C MET A 144 16.41 -14.62 2.58
N ASN A 145 17.13 -15.15 3.59
CA ASN A 145 18.46 -14.66 3.92
C ASN A 145 19.49 -15.04 2.84
N GLU A 146 19.41 -16.27 2.32
CA GLU A 146 20.29 -16.75 1.24
C GLU A 146 20.09 -15.96 -0.06
N LEU A 147 18.83 -15.65 -0.39
CA LEU A 147 18.51 -14.80 -1.52
C LEU A 147 19.05 -13.36 -1.34
N ALA A 148 18.83 -12.77 -0.17
CA ALA A 148 19.30 -11.41 0.09
C ALA A 148 20.81 -11.25 0.01
N GLN A 149 21.60 -12.30 0.31
CA GLN A 149 23.06 -12.32 0.13
C GLN A 149 23.49 -12.19 -1.33
N GLN A 150 22.62 -12.58 -2.27
CA GLN A 150 22.91 -12.56 -3.71
C GLN A 150 22.40 -11.28 -4.39
N ALA A 151 21.79 -10.36 -3.64
CA ALA A 151 21.19 -9.15 -4.18
C ALA A 151 22.24 -8.23 -4.79
N GLN A 152 21.91 -7.67 -5.96
CA GLN A 152 22.73 -6.67 -6.65
C GLN A 152 22.12 -5.27 -6.58
N ASN A 153 20.80 -5.18 -6.38
CA ASN A 153 20.05 -3.93 -6.30
C ASN A 153 19.05 -3.97 -5.14
N THR A 154 18.55 -2.80 -4.76
CA THR A 154 17.45 -2.68 -3.81
C THR A 154 16.36 -1.79 -4.38
N TYR A 155 15.10 -2.23 -4.26
CA TYR A 155 13.92 -1.46 -4.62
C TYR A 155 13.40 -0.70 -3.40
N THR A 156 12.76 0.45 -3.63
CA THR A 156 12.04 1.13 -2.55
C THR A 156 10.71 0.41 -2.33
N ILE A 157 10.54 -0.18 -1.15
CA ILE A 157 9.32 -0.83 -0.71
C ILE A 157 8.77 0.00 0.45
N ALA A 158 7.44 0.16 0.52
CA ALA A 158 6.81 0.88 1.62
C ALA A 158 7.19 0.30 2.97
N SER A 159 7.74 1.13 3.82
CA SER A 159 8.02 0.82 5.22
C SER A 159 6.79 1.08 6.10
N ARG A 160 5.64 0.54 5.69
CA ARG A 160 4.36 0.66 6.40
C ARG A 160 3.84 -0.71 6.81
N CYS A 161 2.53 -0.93 6.76
CA CYS A 161 2.02 -2.26 7.08
C CYS A 161 2.31 -3.27 5.96
N GLY A 162 2.35 -4.57 6.30
CA GLY A 162 2.65 -5.65 5.37
C GLY A 162 1.73 -5.73 4.15
N VAL A 163 0.53 -5.19 4.24
CA VAL A 163 -0.42 -5.11 3.13
C VAL A 163 0.08 -4.18 2.02
N PHE A 164 0.60 -3.01 2.39
CA PHE A 164 1.17 -2.06 1.41
C PHE A 164 2.47 -2.58 0.80
N ALA A 165 3.36 -3.15 1.61
CA ALA A 165 4.58 -3.76 1.10
C ALA A 165 4.29 -4.86 0.07
N LYS A 166 3.25 -5.67 0.29
CA LYS A 166 2.80 -6.69 -0.65
C LYS A 166 2.32 -6.08 -1.98
N SER A 167 1.59 -4.98 -1.91
CA SER A 167 1.12 -4.24 -3.11
C SER A 167 2.27 -3.66 -3.93
N ASP A 168 3.42 -3.37 -3.32
CA ASP A 168 4.61 -2.89 -4.01
C ASP A 168 5.43 -4.02 -4.62
N ILE A 169 5.59 -5.13 -3.88
CA ILE A 169 6.44 -6.25 -4.30
C ILE A 169 5.80 -7.01 -5.48
N GLN A 170 4.48 -7.21 -5.45
CA GLN A 170 3.80 -8.02 -6.45
C GLN A 170 3.95 -7.49 -7.88
N PRO A 171 3.76 -6.17 -8.15
CA PRO A 171 4.03 -5.62 -9.48
C PRO A 171 5.49 -5.76 -9.92
N LEU A 172 6.45 -5.63 -8.98
CA LEU A 172 7.86 -5.81 -9.30
C LEU A 172 8.14 -7.26 -9.72
N LEU A 173 7.57 -8.24 -9.02
CA LEU A 173 7.63 -9.66 -9.43
C LEU A 173 7.04 -9.88 -10.82
N ASN A 174 5.86 -9.33 -11.08
CA ASN A 174 5.18 -9.46 -12.37
C ASN A 174 5.92 -8.79 -13.53
N GLN A 175 6.74 -7.79 -13.21
CA GLN A 175 7.64 -7.13 -14.17
C GLN A 175 8.98 -7.85 -14.32
N GLY A 176 9.21 -8.93 -13.59
CA GLY A 176 10.40 -9.76 -13.67
C GLY A 176 11.57 -9.32 -12.79
N ALA A 177 11.31 -8.61 -11.69
CA ALA A 177 12.37 -8.28 -10.72
C ALA A 177 12.93 -9.56 -10.07
N GLU A 178 14.25 -9.60 -9.86
CA GLU A 178 14.92 -10.75 -9.25
C GLU A 178 14.50 -10.91 -7.77
N LYS A 179 14.23 -12.16 -7.38
CA LYS A 179 13.82 -12.46 -6.00
C LYS A 179 14.89 -12.10 -4.97
N SER A 180 16.17 -12.21 -5.32
CA SER A 180 17.30 -11.79 -4.49
C SER A 180 17.23 -10.31 -4.14
N ASP A 181 17.03 -9.45 -5.14
CA ASP A 181 16.92 -8.01 -4.97
C ASP A 181 15.69 -7.64 -4.14
N LEU A 182 14.57 -8.35 -4.35
CA LEU A 182 13.35 -8.16 -3.55
C LEU A 182 13.53 -8.60 -2.10
N ALA A 183 14.21 -9.71 -1.83
CA ALA A 183 14.48 -10.16 -0.46
C ALA A 183 15.31 -9.14 0.33
N ALA A 184 16.38 -8.61 -0.26
CA ALA A 184 17.17 -7.54 0.35
C ALA A 184 16.33 -6.26 0.57
N SER A 185 15.48 -5.89 -0.41
CA SER A 185 14.59 -4.74 -0.33
C SER A 185 13.57 -4.88 0.80
N ILE A 186 13.02 -6.07 1.01
CA ILE A 186 12.11 -6.40 2.12
C ILE A 186 12.83 -6.21 3.46
N PHE A 187 14.06 -6.70 3.61
CA PHE A 187 14.81 -6.51 4.86
C PHE A 187 15.10 -5.04 5.17
N HIS A 188 15.42 -4.23 4.17
CA HIS A 188 15.54 -2.79 4.33
C HIS A 188 14.21 -2.11 4.73
N ALA A 189 13.10 -2.56 4.16
CA ALA A 189 11.76 -2.06 4.52
C ALA A 189 11.41 -2.42 5.97
N VAL A 190 11.69 -3.67 6.41
CA VAL A 190 11.51 -4.12 7.81
C VAL A 190 12.31 -3.25 8.78
N ALA A 191 13.61 -3.06 8.51
CA ALA A 191 14.47 -2.24 9.37
C ALA A 191 13.98 -0.79 9.44
N SER A 192 13.67 -0.18 8.29
CA SER A 192 13.16 1.19 8.22
C SER A 192 11.84 1.34 8.97
N GLN A 193 10.93 0.39 8.84
CA GLN A 193 9.63 0.41 9.50
C GLN A 193 9.77 0.27 11.02
N ALA A 194 10.56 -0.69 11.49
CA ALA A 194 10.79 -0.89 12.92
C ALA A 194 11.42 0.36 13.57
N ILE A 195 12.42 0.96 12.90
CA ILE A 195 13.08 2.18 13.41
C ILE A 195 12.12 3.37 13.40
N THR A 196 11.45 3.65 12.28
CA THR A 196 10.56 4.82 12.16
C THR A 196 9.34 4.71 13.08
N GLY A 197 8.74 3.52 13.14
CA GLY A 197 7.55 3.28 13.96
C GLY A 197 7.81 3.30 15.45
N LEU A 198 8.97 2.81 15.90
CA LEU A 198 9.27 2.64 17.33
C LEU A 198 10.19 3.74 17.88
N ALA A 199 11.25 4.12 17.17
CA ALA A 199 12.18 5.13 17.67
C ALA A 199 11.55 6.53 17.72
N LYS A 200 10.60 6.85 16.81
CA LYS A 200 9.86 8.13 16.78
C LYS A 200 10.79 9.34 16.97
N GLY A 201 11.88 9.39 16.21
CA GLY A 201 12.88 10.45 16.27
C GLY A 201 13.90 10.36 17.39
N ARG A 202 13.80 9.43 18.36
CA ARG A 202 14.84 9.20 19.36
C ARG A 202 16.02 8.47 18.70
N PRO A 203 17.26 8.99 18.78
CA PRO A 203 18.42 8.34 18.21
C PRO A 203 18.72 7.02 18.91
N ILE A 204 19.04 6.00 18.11
CA ILE A 204 19.55 4.71 18.56
C ILE A 204 21.04 4.74 18.30
N SER A 205 21.85 4.64 19.34
CA SER A 205 23.32 4.74 19.26
C SER A 205 23.98 4.03 20.45
N GLY A 206 25.28 3.82 20.39
CA GLY A 206 26.04 3.12 21.41
C GLY A 206 26.06 1.60 21.18
N ASN A 207 26.12 0.81 22.26
CA ASN A 207 26.09 -0.65 22.22
C ASN A 207 24.65 -1.14 22.05
N VAL A 208 24.32 -1.64 20.84
CA VAL A 208 22.96 -2.12 20.49
C VAL A 208 22.97 -3.63 20.40
N LEU A 209 22.04 -4.28 21.10
CA LEU A 209 21.78 -5.71 20.98
C LEU A 209 20.65 -6.00 20.01
N TYR A 210 20.83 -7.05 19.21
CA TYR A 210 19.82 -7.62 18.33
C TYR A 210 19.28 -8.92 18.92
N LEU A 211 17.98 -8.96 19.23
CA LEU A 211 17.30 -10.11 19.84
C LEU A 211 16.10 -10.56 19.02
N GLY A 212 15.56 -11.72 19.36
CA GLY A 212 14.41 -12.32 18.71
C GLY A 212 14.73 -13.15 17.48
N GLY A 213 13.79 -13.97 17.05
CA GLY A 213 13.98 -14.96 15.97
C GLY A 213 14.49 -14.37 14.65
N PRO A 214 13.80 -13.39 14.05
CA PRO A 214 14.23 -12.80 12.78
C PRO A 214 15.66 -12.25 12.81
N LEU A 215 16.04 -11.50 13.85
CA LEU A 215 17.38 -10.93 13.96
C LEU A 215 18.45 -12.01 14.31
N THR A 216 18.06 -13.10 14.96
CA THR A 216 18.98 -14.20 15.24
C THR A 216 19.32 -15.00 13.98
N PHE A 217 18.30 -15.38 13.19
CA PHE A 217 18.48 -16.27 12.04
C PHE A 217 18.88 -15.55 10.74
N MET A 218 18.60 -14.24 10.60
CA MET A 218 18.80 -13.53 9.34
C MET A 218 19.91 -12.46 9.45
N SER A 219 21.12 -12.83 8.99
CA SER A 219 22.27 -11.90 9.01
C SER A 219 22.04 -10.66 8.13
N CYS A 220 21.47 -10.82 6.92
CA CYS A 220 21.18 -9.71 6.04
C CYS A 220 20.14 -8.72 6.60
N LEU A 221 19.26 -9.19 7.48
CA LEU A 221 18.34 -8.29 8.19
C LEU A 221 19.10 -7.44 9.22
N ARG A 222 20.07 -8.01 9.95
CA ARG A 222 20.95 -7.23 10.84
C ARG A 222 21.77 -6.20 10.05
N ASP A 223 22.32 -6.60 8.89
CA ASP A 223 23.06 -5.69 8.01
C ASP A 223 22.18 -4.53 7.52
N ALA A 224 20.89 -4.79 7.27
CA ALA A 224 19.93 -3.75 6.93
C ALA A 224 19.70 -2.76 8.08
N PHE A 225 19.56 -3.25 9.34
CA PHE A 225 19.51 -2.39 10.52
C PHE A 225 20.79 -1.57 10.70
N ASP A 226 21.95 -2.21 10.58
CA ASP A 226 23.26 -1.54 10.68
C ASP A 226 23.37 -0.42 9.64
N SER A 227 22.95 -0.69 8.41
CA SER A 227 22.96 0.29 7.31
C SER A 227 22.04 1.49 7.57
N VAL A 228 20.81 1.23 8.03
CA VAL A 228 19.81 2.30 8.27
C VAL A 228 20.20 3.16 9.49
N LEU A 229 20.76 2.55 10.54
CA LEU A 229 21.15 3.22 11.76
C LEU A 229 22.57 3.80 11.71
N ASN A 230 23.37 3.37 10.75
CA ASN A 230 24.82 3.65 10.67
C ASN A 230 25.57 3.26 11.96
N ILE A 231 25.31 2.05 12.45
CA ILE A 231 25.95 1.44 13.62
C ILE A 231 26.40 0.03 13.28
N LYS A 232 26.99 -0.67 14.26
CA LYS A 232 27.22 -2.12 14.21
C LYS A 232 26.67 -2.74 15.49
N GLY A 233 25.49 -3.38 15.37
CA GLY A 233 24.86 -4.04 16.50
C GLY A 233 25.41 -5.44 16.74
N VAL A 234 25.13 -6.01 17.91
CA VAL A 234 25.59 -7.33 18.34
C VAL A 234 24.42 -8.26 18.56
N CYS A 235 24.46 -9.44 17.97
CA CYS A 235 23.52 -10.54 18.24
C CYS A 235 24.21 -11.54 19.19
N PRO A 236 23.83 -11.60 20.47
CA PRO A 236 24.47 -12.49 21.44
C PRO A 236 24.07 -13.97 21.24
N GLU A 237 24.85 -14.90 21.80
CA GLU A 237 24.68 -16.34 21.60
C GLU A 237 23.27 -16.80 21.99
N ASN A 238 22.70 -16.46 23.03
CA ASN A 238 21.37 -16.89 23.47
C ASN A 238 20.26 -15.88 23.13
N SER A 239 20.41 -15.10 22.05
CA SER A 239 19.50 -14.03 21.63
C SER A 239 18.01 -14.40 21.52
N LEU A 240 17.71 -15.68 21.29
CA LEU A 240 16.34 -16.22 21.26
C LEU A 240 15.69 -16.37 22.63
N LEU A 241 16.48 -16.44 23.68
CA LEU A 241 16.05 -16.90 25.01
C LEU A 241 16.03 -15.77 26.06
N TYR A 242 16.37 -14.53 25.68
CA TYR A 242 16.55 -13.43 26.63
C TYR A 242 15.32 -13.20 27.51
N VAL A 243 14.12 -13.26 26.93
CA VAL A 243 12.88 -13.12 27.70
C VAL A 243 12.67 -14.31 28.65
N ALA A 244 12.89 -15.55 28.19
CA ALA A 244 12.75 -16.73 29.04
C ALA A 244 13.81 -16.77 30.16
N MET A 245 15.07 -16.43 29.86
CA MET A 245 16.15 -16.32 30.86
C MET A 245 15.87 -15.19 31.85
N GLY A 246 15.37 -14.05 31.37
CA GLY A 246 14.97 -12.93 32.21
C GLY A 246 13.80 -13.29 33.13
N ALA A 247 12.81 -14.02 32.65
CA ALA A 247 11.74 -14.57 33.47
C ALA A 247 12.31 -15.53 34.54
N ALA A 248 13.25 -16.42 34.18
CA ALA A 248 13.93 -17.28 35.13
C ALA A 248 14.69 -16.49 36.23
N PHE A 249 15.41 -15.42 35.85
CA PHE A 249 16.08 -14.53 36.80
C PHE A 249 15.14 -13.82 37.75
N CYS A 250 13.90 -13.58 37.34
CA CYS A 250 12.87 -12.92 38.14
C CYS A 250 11.98 -13.92 38.90
N ALA A 251 12.17 -15.23 38.71
CA ALA A 251 11.36 -16.25 39.38
C ALA A 251 11.63 -16.28 40.88
N GLU A 252 10.64 -15.91 41.69
CA GLU A 252 10.69 -15.82 43.16
C GLU A 252 9.95 -16.98 43.84
N HIS A 253 8.83 -17.44 43.21
CA HIS A 253 7.93 -18.40 43.81
C HIS A 253 8.27 -19.82 43.42
N GLU A 254 8.36 -20.71 44.46
CA GLU A 254 8.56 -22.15 44.26
C GLU A 254 7.23 -22.79 43.84
N VAL A 255 7.26 -23.58 42.79
CA VAL A 255 6.09 -24.23 42.18
C VAL A 255 6.32 -25.74 42.21
N ASP A 256 5.31 -26.49 42.67
CA ASP A 256 5.26 -27.96 42.54
C ASP A 256 4.98 -28.30 41.06
N LEU A 257 5.99 -28.83 40.38
CA LEU A 257 5.91 -29.17 38.94
C LEU A 257 5.05 -30.43 38.71
N THR A 258 4.79 -31.26 39.71
CA THR A 258 4.00 -32.47 39.53
C THR A 258 2.51 -32.16 39.37
N MET A 259 2.04 -31.03 39.90
CA MET A 259 0.64 -30.57 39.82
C MET A 259 0.37 -29.70 38.60
N LEU A 260 1.41 -29.27 37.87
CA LEU A 260 1.26 -28.36 36.74
C LEU A 260 0.39 -28.93 35.60
N PRO A 261 0.47 -30.21 35.21
CA PRO A 261 -0.39 -30.78 34.17
C PRO A 261 -1.89 -30.73 34.48
N GLU A 262 -2.30 -31.00 35.74
CA GLU A 262 -3.70 -30.96 36.13
C GLU A 262 -4.27 -29.53 36.07
N LYS A 263 -3.50 -28.53 36.52
CA LYS A 263 -3.86 -27.11 36.45
C LYS A 263 -4.04 -26.62 35.02
N LEU A 264 -3.15 -27.03 34.12
CA LEU A 264 -3.23 -26.68 32.71
C LEU A 264 -4.45 -27.27 32.01
N GLN A 265 -4.82 -28.52 32.32
CA GLN A 265 -6.02 -29.17 31.77
C GLN A 265 -7.30 -28.50 32.28
N ALA A 266 -7.35 -28.11 33.53
CA ALA A 266 -8.50 -27.39 34.10
C ALA A 266 -8.67 -25.99 33.48
N ALA A 267 -7.57 -25.29 33.23
CA ALA A 267 -7.61 -23.97 32.60
C ALA A 267 -8.12 -24.01 31.15
N ALA A 268 -7.87 -25.09 30.41
CA ALA A 268 -8.30 -25.25 29.03
C ALA A 268 -9.82 -25.49 28.83
N ALA A 269 -10.62 -25.64 29.90
CA ALA A 269 -12.03 -26.05 29.82
C ALA A 269 -13.05 -24.90 29.87
N GLN A 270 -12.69 -23.62 30.02
CA GLN A 270 -13.61 -22.49 30.16
C GLN A 270 -13.62 -21.60 28.87
N HIS A 271 -14.75 -21.59 28.12
CA HIS A 271 -14.84 -20.88 26.84
C HIS A 271 -16.14 -20.06 26.71
N SER A 272 -16.03 -18.79 26.31
CA SER A 272 -17.13 -18.01 25.72
C SER A 272 -16.62 -16.95 24.74
N PHE A 273 -17.21 -16.87 23.54
CA PHE A 273 -16.89 -15.86 22.52
C PHE A 273 -18.18 -15.35 21.85
N GLU A 274 -18.13 -14.12 21.29
CA GLU A 274 -19.23 -13.56 20.50
C GLU A 274 -19.36 -14.29 19.16
N HIS A 275 -20.57 -14.71 18.80
CA HIS A 275 -20.82 -15.49 17.60
C HIS A 275 -22.01 -14.97 16.77
N LEU A 276 -21.98 -15.31 15.47
CA LEU A 276 -23.01 -15.06 14.48
C LEU A 276 -23.84 -16.32 14.22
N PRO A 277 -25.00 -16.20 13.57
CA PRO A 277 -25.74 -17.36 13.08
C PRO A 277 -24.93 -18.19 12.07
N PRO A 278 -25.14 -19.51 12.01
CA PRO A 278 -24.46 -20.36 11.03
C PRO A 278 -24.83 -19.99 9.59
N LEU A 279 -23.87 -20.18 8.68
CA LEU A 279 -24.08 -19.93 7.24
C LEU A 279 -25.17 -20.84 6.64
N PHE A 280 -25.22 -22.08 7.11
CA PHE A 280 -26.26 -23.07 6.73
C PHE A 280 -26.79 -23.74 8.00
N LYS A 281 -28.10 -23.84 8.11
CA LYS A 281 -28.75 -24.49 9.26
C LYS A 281 -28.61 -26.01 9.23
N ASN A 282 -28.49 -26.58 7.99
CA ASN A 282 -28.37 -28.03 7.78
C ASN A 282 -27.88 -28.35 6.37
N GLU A 283 -27.51 -29.58 6.11
CA GLU A 283 -27.05 -30.10 4.82
C GLU A 283 -28.06 -29.92 3.68
N GLY A 284 -29.36 -29.97 3.99
CA GLY A 284 -30.43 -29.77 3.01
C GLY A 284 -30.44 -28.35 2.44
N GLU A 285 -30.23 -27.34 3.30
CA GLU A 285 -30.12 -25.93 2.87
C GLU A 285 -28.90 -25.74 1.97
N TYR A 286 -27.75 -26.34 2.32
CA TYR A 286 -26.55 -26.29 1.49
C TYR A 286 -26.74 -26.97 0.13
N THR A 287 -27.45 -28.11 0.09
CA THR A 287 -27.76 -28.83 -1.16
C THR A 287 -28.64 -27.98 -2.09
N VAL A 288 -29.65 -27.29 -1.58
CA VAL A 288 -30.50 -26.37 -2.35
C VAL A 288 -29.68 -25.21 -2.91
N PHE A 289 -28.82 -24.62 -2.08
CA PHE A 289 -27.89 -23.54 -2.47
C PHE A 289 -26.98 -23.99 -3.61
N LYS A 290 -26.31 -25.14 -3.51
CA LYS A 290 -25.45 -25.68 -4.59
C LYS A 290 -26.23 -25.90 -5.88
N LYS A 291 -27.42 -26.49 -5.81
CA LYS A 291 -28.27 -26.77 -6.97
C LYS A 291 -28.71 -25.48 -7.68
N ARG A 292 -28.93 -24.38 -6.93
CA ARG A 292 -29.27 -23.09 -7.52
C ARG A 292 -28.06 -22.53 -8.31
N HIS A 293 -26.89 -22.49 -7.72
CA HIS A 293 -25.68 -21.94 -8.37
C HIS A 293 -25.12 -22.82 -9.50
N SER A 294 -25.50 -24.09 -9.59
CA SER A 294 -25.09 -24.96 -10.71
C SER A 294 -25.83 -24.68 -12.04
N LYS A 295 -26.87 -23.86 -12.02
CA LYS A 295 -27.65 -23.52 -13.22
C LYS A 295 -26.98 -22.45 -14.09
N GLU A 296 -26.21 -21.56 -13.47
CA GLU A 296 -25.52 -20.43 -14.11
C GLU A 296 -24.17 -20.89 -14.66
N SER A 297 -24.15 -21.46 -15.86
CA SER A 297 -22.94 -22.09 -16.41
C SER A 297 -22.67 -21.70 -17.86
N VAL A 298 -21.40 -21.40 -18.14
CA VAL A 298 -20.87 -21.41 -19.50
C VAL A 298 -20.85 -22.84 -20.01
N ALA A 299 -21.29 -23.07 -21.27
CA ALA A 299 -21.22 -24.37 -21.92
C ALA A 299 -19.75 -24.80 -22.08
N ILE A 300 -19.46 -26.04 -21.71
CA ILE A 300 -18.12 -26.62 -21.81
C ILE A 300 -18.09 -27.54 -23.06
N GLY A 301 -17.00 -27.50 -23.80
CA GLY A 301 -16.65 -28.38 -24.90
C GLY A 301 -15.23 -28.86 -24.77
N THR A 302 -14.69 -29.48 -25.81
CA THR A 302 -13.27 -29.86 -25.86
C THR A 302 -12.60 -29.26 -27.11
N PRO A 303 -11.29 -28.99 -27.09
CA PRO A 303 -10.58 -28.48 -28.27
C PRO A 303 -10.64 -29.41 -29.50
N GLU A 304 -10.83 -30.71 -29.31
CA GLU A 304 -11.00 -31.69 -30.38
C GLU A 304 -12.33 -31.50 -31.17
N GLU A 305 -13.33 -30.89 -30.52
CA GLU A 305 -14.62 -30.59 -31.12
C GLU A 305 -14.61 -29.32 -31.98
N ALA A 306 -13.54 -28.53 -31.95
CA ALA A 306 -13.43 -27.23 -32.58
C ALA A 306 -12.18 -27.12 -33.45
N SER A 307 -12.34 -26.74 -34.72
CA SER A 307 -11.22 -26.46 -35.63
C SER A 307 -10.60 -25.06 -35.37
N GLU A 308 -11.33 -24.17 -34.72
CA GLU A 308 -10.97 -22.76 -34.49
C GLU A 308 -11.35 -22.33 -33.09
N ALA A 309 -10.49 -21.49 -32.47
CA ALA A 309 -10.71 -21.00 -31.13
C ALA A 309 -10.11 -19.61 -30.93
N PHE A 310 -10.51 -18.94 -29.85
CA PHE A 310 -9.96 -17.69 -29.33
C PHE A 310 -9.35 -17.95 -27.96
N ILE A 311 -8.23 -17.28 -27.66
CA ILE A 311 -7.58 -17.42 -26.36
C ILE A 311 -7.61 -16.11 -25.60
N GLY A 312 -7.98 -16.19 -24.33
CA GLY A 312 -7.86 -15.07 -23.38
C GLY A 312 -6.91 -15.43 -22.23
N ILE A 313 -6.05 -14.52 -21.88
CA ILE A 313 -5.05 -14.66 -20.81
C ILE A 313 -5.28 -13.58 -19.78
N ASP A 314 -5.53 -13.96 -18.53
CA ASP A 314 -5.54 -13.05 -17.39
C ASP A 314 -4.25 -13.28 -16.59
N SER A 315 -3.29 -12.36 -16.77
CA SER A 315 -2.02 -12.35 -16.06
C SER A 315 -2.15 -11.50 -14.79
N GLY A 316 -2.80 -12.09 -13.79
CA GLY A 316 -3.02 -11.44 -12.50
C GLY A 316 -1.75 -11.30 -11.66
N SER A 317 -1.88 -10.63 -10.52
CA SER A 317 -0.77 -10.38 -9.59
C SER A 317 -0.17 -11.66 -9.00
N THR A 318 -0.99 -12.67 -8.68
CA THR A 318 -0.56 -13.92 -8.04
C THR A 318 -0.84 -15.16 -8.88
N THR A 319 -1.75 -15.06 -9.86
CA THR A 319 -2.23 -16.21 -10.64
C THR A 319 -2.23 -15.90 -12.12
N ILE A 320 -2.01 -16.93 -12.93
CA ILE A 320 -2.28 -16.95 -14.35
C ILE A 320 -3.55 -17.75 -14.60
N LYS A 321 -4.44 -17.18 -15.39
CA LYS A 321 -5.66 -17.82 -15.83
C LYS A 321 -5.72 -17.72 -17.35
N ILE A 322 -6.07 -18.80 -18.00
CA ILE A 322 -6.21 -18.87 -19.46
C ILE A 322 -7.54 -19.53 -19.77
N ALA A 323 -8.24 -19.00 -20.74
CA ALA A 323 -9.47 -19.58 -21.28
C ALA A 323 -9.35 -19.69 -22.79
N VAL A 324 -9.57 -20.89 -23.32
CA VAL A 324 -9.70 -21.13 -24.76
C VAL A 324 -11.18 -21.34 -25.07
N MET A 325 -11.70 -20.54 -25.98
CA MET A 325 -13.12 -20.45 -26.30
C MET A 325 -13.37 -20.70 -27.77
N SER A 326 -14.43 -21.49 -28.10
CA SER A 326 -14.89 -21.68 -29.45
C SER A 326 -15.57 -20.42 -30.03
N PRO A 327 -15.74 -20.31 -31.37
CA PRO A 327 -16.44 -19.18 -31.99
C PRO A 327 -17.91 -18.98 -31.55
N ASN A 328 -18.53 -19.98 -30.95
CA ASN A 328 -19.88 -19.91 -30.40
C ASN A 328 -19.94 -19.78 -28.86
N GLY A 329 -18.82 -19.44 -28.23
CA GLY A 329 -18.77 -19.12 -26.81
C GLY A 329 -18.59 -20.30 -25.86
N LYS A 330 -18.40 -21.55 -26.32
CA LYS A 330 -18.11 -22.67 -25.43
C LYS A 330 -16.69 -22.58 -24.89
N LEU A 331 -16.50 -22.80 -23.59
CA LEU A 331 -15.16 -22.97 -23.01
C LEU A 331 -14.61 -24.34 -23.40
N LEU A 332 -13.53 -24.38 -24.18
CA LEU A 332 -12.91 -25.60 -24.70
C LEU A 332 -11.79 -26.12 -23.78
N ASP A 333 -10.97 -25.22 -23.26
CA ASP A 333 -9.90 -25.54 -22.33
C ASP A 333 -9.67 -24.39 -21.37
N SER A 334 -9.12 -24.66 -20.19
CA SER A 334 -8.84 -23.64 -19.19
C SER A 334 -7.63 -23.99 -18.33
N PHE A 335 -6.98 -22.94 -17.85
CA PHE A 335 -5.83 -23.04 -16.95
C PHE A 335 -5.98 -22.03 -15.82
N TYR A 336 -5.72 -22.47 -14.60
CA TYR A 336 -5.77 -21.65 -13.40
C TYR A 336 -4.67 -22.11 -12.42
N GLN A 337 -3.59 -21.37 -12.32
CA GLN A 337 -2.49 -21.69 -11.41
C GLN A 337 -1.81 -20.44 -10.82
N SER A 338 -1.10 -20.62 -9.71
CA SER A 338 -0.20 -19.59 -9.20
C SER A 338 0.89 -19.29 -10.24
N ASN A 339 1.17 -18.00 -10.49
CA ASN A 339 2.25 -17.57 -11.39
C ASN A 339 3.65 -17.77 -10.77
N LYS A 340 3.74 -18.10 -9.47
CA LYS A 340 4.99 -18.28 -8.72
C LYS A 340 6.00 -17.14 -8.92
N GLY A 341 5.50 -15.91 -9.17
CA GLY A 341 6.30 -14.74 -9.50
C GLY A 341 6.92 -14.72 -10.91
N ASN A 342 6.57 -15.68 -11.78
CA ASN A 342 7.05 -15.72 -13.17
C ASN A 342 5.93 -16.10 -14.15
N PRO A 343 5.11 -15.14 -14.58
CA PRO A 343 4.00 -15.40 -15.50
C PRO A 343 4.46 -15.88 -16.87
N VAL A 344 5.66 -15.49 -17.32
CA VAL A 344 6.19 -15.85 -18.64
C VAL A 344 6.37 -17.37 -18.78
N VAL A 345 6.93 -18.02 -17.77
CA VAL A 345 7.12 -19.49 -17.77
C VAL A 345 5.78 -20.22 -17.79
N ALA A 346 4.80 -19.76 -17.01
CA ALA A 346 3.49 -20.39 -16.94
C ALA A 346 2.76 -20.32 -18.29
N VAL A 347 2.75 -19.16 -18.95
CA VAL A 347 2.12 -18.98 -20.27
C VAL A 347 2.84 -19.79 -21.35
N ARG A 348 4.18 -19.79 -21.37
CA ARG A 348 4.96 -20.61 -22.31
C ARG A 348 4.62 -22.08 -22.19
N ASN A 349 4.63 -22.61 -20.97
CA ASN A 349 4.35 -24.03 -20.74
C ASN A 349 2.93 -24.37 -21.20
N TYR A 350 1.93 -23.56 -20.83
CA TYR A 350 0.56 -23.80 -21.26
C TYR A 350 0.40 -23.80 -22.78
N LEU A 351 0.94 -22.80 -23.48
CA LEU A 351 0.83 -22.72 -24.96
C LEU A 351 1.54 -23.90 -25.62
N THR A 352 2.69 -24.32 -25.12
CA THR A 352 3.42 -25.49 -25.63
C THR A 352 2.61 -26.77 -25.45
N ASP A 353 2.05 -26.97 -24.25
CA ASP A 353 1.20 -28.12 -23.95
C ASP A 353 -0.08 -28.11 -24.80
N PHE A 354 -0.75 -26.94 -24.94
CA PHE A 354 -1.95 -26.80 -25.74
C PHE A 354 -1.72 -27.16 -27.22
N TYR A 355 -0.72 -26.56 -27.86
CA TYR A 355 -0.40 -26.88 -29.27
C TYR A 355 0.05 -28.33 -29.49
N THR A 356 0.74 -28.91 -28.51
CA THR A 356 1.18 -30.31 -28.58
C THR A 356 -0.01 -31.26 -28.46
N LYS A 357 -0.93 -30.95 -27.57
CA LYS A 357 -2.08 -31.80 -27.27
C LYS A 357 -3.20 -31.63 -28.28
N TYR A 358 -3.38 -30.41 -28.83
CA TYR A 358 -4.49 -30.07 -29.72
C TYR A 358 -4.04 -29.47 -31.07
N PRO A 359 -3.24 -30.21 -31.87
CA PRO A 359 -2.64 -29.68 -33.11
C PRO A 359 -3.63 -29.26 -34.20
N THR A 360 -4.89 -29.72 -34.12
CA THR A 360 -5.96 -29.42 -35.08
C THR A 360 -6.77 -28.18 -34.69
N CYS A 361 -6.66 -27.71 -33.44
CA CYS A 361 -7.40 -26.52 -32.97
C CYS A 361 -6.57 -25.27 -33.26
N ARG A 362 -6.98 -24.46 -34.22
CA ARG A 362 -6.29 -23.23 -34.60
C ARG A 362 -6.75 -22.06 -33.76
N LEU A 363 -5.81 -21.38 -33.08
CA LEU A 363 -6.08 -20.12 -32.43
C LEU A 363 -6.15 -19.00 -33.47
N LEU A 364 -7.33 -18.35 -33.60
CA LEU A 364 -7.58 -17.27 -34.56
C LEU A 364 -7.01 -15.92 -34.07
N ALA A 365 -7.24 -15.60 -32.82
CA ALA A 365 -6.71 -14.41 -32.16
C ALA A 365 -6.66 -14.62 -30.64
N GLY A 366 -5.84 -13.80 -29.98
CA GLY A 366 -5.71 -13.78 -28.54
C GLY A 366 -5.79 -12.39 -27.95
N ALA A 367 -6.28 -12.30 -26.70
CA ALA A 367 -6.17 -11.09 -25.90
C ALA A 367 -5.63 -11.40 -24.50
N VAL A 368 -4.94 -10.44 -23.93
CA VAL A 368 -4.38 -10.53 -22.58
C VAL A 368 -4.84 -9.36 -21.73
N THR A 369 -5.04 -9.64 -20.44
CA THR A 369 -5.45 -8.67 -19.41
C THR A 369 -4.67 -8.87 -18.12
N GLY A 370 -4.89 -7.97 -17.14
CA GLY A 370 -4.28 -8.03 -15.81
C GLY A 370 -2.95 -7.31 -15.71
N TYR A 371 -2.31 -7.38 -14.52
CA TYR A 371 -1.06 -6.64 -14.22
C TYR A 371 0.12 -7.00 -15.12
N GLY A 372 0.18 -8.25 -15.62
CA GLY A 372 1.23 -8.73 -16.53
C GLY A 372 0.89 -8.55 -18.02
N GLU A 373 -0.17 -7.83 -18.37
CA GLU A 373 -0.65 -7.66 -19.75
C GLU A 373 0.47 -7.28 -20.72
N ASP A 374 1.16 -6.17 -20.45
CA ASP A 374 2.20 -5.65 -21.36
C ASP A 374 3.35 -6.65 -21.58
N LEU A 375 3.79 -7.32 -20.48
CA LEU A 375 4.88 -8.29 -20.55
C LEU A 375 4.51 -9.52 -21.40
N ILE A 376 3.32 -10.05 -21.17
CA ILE A 376 2.83 -11.25 -21.90
C ILE A 376 2.52 -10.90 -23.35
N ARG A 377 1.88 -9.74 -23.60
CA ARG A 377 1.61 -9.26 -24.95
C ARG A 377 2.87 -9.18 -25.80
N HIS A 378 3.92 -8.51 -25.29
CA HIS A 378 5.18 -8.36 -25.99
C HIS A 378 5.96 -9.68 -26.12
N GLY A 379 5.95 -10.50 -25.07
CA GLY A 379 6.70 -11.76 -25.05
C GLY A 379 6.17 -12.82 -25.99
N PHE A 380 4.86 -12.95 -26.07
CA PHE A 380 4.20 -14.03 -26.85
C PHE A 380 3.51 -13.55 -28.14
N GLY A 381 3.55 -12.25 -28.42
CA GLY A 381 2.90 -11.70 -29.62
C GLY A 381 1.39 -11.81 -29.56
N VAL A 382 0.77 -11.67 -28.37
CA VAL A 382 -0.68 -11.70 -28.22
C VAL A 382 -1.28 -10.49 -28.93
N ASP A 383 -2.32 -10.70 -29.76
CA ASP A 383 -2.83 -9.69 -30.68
C ASP A 383 -3.36 -8.44 -29.97
N TYR A 384 -4.09 -8.62 -28.87
CA TYR A 384 -4.75 -7.51 -28.18
C TYR A 384 -4.42 -7.49 -26.69
N GLY A 385 -4.42 -6.28 -26.13
CA GLY A 385 -4.48 -6.04 -24.70
C GLY A 385 -5.85 -5.46 -24.32
N ILE A 386 -6.40 -5.83 -23.19
CA ILE A 386 -7.65 -5.27 -22.68
C ILE A 386 -7.56 -4.94 -21.21
N VAL A 387 -8.14 -3.80 -20.82
CA VAL A 387 -8.20 -3.42 -19.40
C VAL A 387 -9.02 -4.45 -18.62
N GLU A 388 -8.52 -4.86 -17.48
CA GLU A 388 -9.10 -5.93 -16.66
C GLU A 388 -10.59 -5.70 -16.32
N THR A 389 -10.96 -4.46 -15.97
CA THR A 389 -12.35 -4.08 -15.70
C THR A 389 -13.28 -4.33 -16.89
N MET A 390 -12.79 -4.07 -18.11
CA MET A 390 -13.56 -4.33 -19.34
C MET A 390 -13.65 -5.81 -19.66
N ALA A 391 -12.60 -6.58 -19.44
CA ALA A 391 -12.64 -8.03 -19.61
C ALA A 391 -13.68 -8.66 -18.67
N HIS A 392 -13.68 -8.30 -17.41
CA HIS A 392 -14.67 -8.74 -16.43
C HIS A 392 -16.10 -8.31 -16.80
N PHE A 393 -16.27 -7.09 -17.29
CA PHE A 393 -17.57 -6.59 -17.76
C PHE A 393 -18.10 -7.39 -18.96
N TYR A 394 -17.27 -7.63 -19.98
CA TYR A 394 -17.71 -8.39 -21.17
C TYR A 394 -18.11 -9.82 -20.82
N ALA A 395 -17.38 -10.47 -19.91
CA ALA A 395 -17.74 -11.81 -19.46
C ALA A 395 -19.07 -11.84 -18.69
N ALA A 396 -19.28 -10.88 -17.79
CA ALA A 396 -20.52 -10.78 -17.02
C ALA A 396 -21.72 -10.45 -17.91
N GLN A 397 -21.57 -9.49 -18.83
CA GLN A 397 -22.63 -9.11 -19.77
C GLN A 397 -23.01 -10.24 -20.76
N TYR A 398 -22.03 -11.08 -21.12
CA TYR A 398 -22.30 -12.25 -21.97
C TYR A 398 -23.20 -13.27 -21.25
N LEU A 399 -23.05 -13.45 -19.95
CA LEU A 399 -23.81 -14.39 -19.12
C LEU A 399 -25.13 -13.81 -18.62
N GLU A 400 -25.13 -12.55 -18.25
CA GLU A 400 -26.29 -11.80 -17.76
C GLU A 400 -26.36 -10.47 -18.52
N PRO A 401 -27.12 -10.44 -19.65
CA PRO A 401 -27.21 -9.22 -20.47
C PRO A 401 -27.81 -8.01 -19.74
N GLU A 402 -28.60 -8.25 -18.70
CA GLU A 402 -29.22 -7.21 -17.86
C GLU A 402 -28.39 -6.90 -16.58
N VAL A 403 -27.12 -7.34 -16.53
CA VAL A 403 -26.26 -7.11 -15.37
C VAL A 403 -26.22 -5.62 -15.01
N ASP A 404 -26.52 -5.31 -13.76
CA ASP A 404 -26.50 -3.96 -13.22
C ASP A 404 -25.39 -3.75 -12.16
N PHE A 405 -24.84 -4.86 -11.63
CA PHE A 405 -23.72 -4.81 -10.70
C PHE A 405 -22.80 -6.03 -10.82
N ILE A 406 -21.50 -5.76 -10.84
CA ILE A 406 -20.47 -6.81 -10.86
C ILE A 406 -19.58 -6.63 -9.63
N LEU A 407 -19.39 -7.70 -8.87
CA LEU A 407 -18.44 -7.76 -7.78
C LEU A 407 -17.39 -8.83 -8.07
N ASP A 408 -16.19 -8.39 -8.36
CA ASP A 408 -15.02 -9.26 -8.52
C ASP A 408 -14.16 -9.19 -7.25
N ILE A 409 -13.94 -10.34 -6.62
CA ILE A 409 -13.00 -10.47 -5.50
C ILE A 409 -11.88 -11.42 -5.92
N GLY A 410 -10.75 -10.82 -6.28
CA GLY A 410 -9.53 -11.51 -6.65
C GLY A 410 -8.71 -11.96 -5.44
N GLY A 411 -7.48 -12.38 -5.69
CA GLY A 411 -6.52 -12.75 -4.64
C GLY A 411 -5.99 -11.55 -3.85
N GLN A 412 -5.77 -10.41 -4.52
CA GLN A 412 -5.10 -9.23 -3.93
C GLN A 412 -5.93 -7.95 -4.00
N ASP A 413 -6.87 -7.89 -4.90
CA ASP A 413 -7.69 -6.72 -5.18
C ASP A 413 -9.17 -7.09 -5.26
N MET A 414 -9.98 -6.07 -5.22
CA MET A 414 -11.43 -6.16 -5.38
C MET A 414 -11.89 -5.07 -6.32
N LYS A 415 -12.77 -5.41 -7.23
CA LYS A 415 -13.37 -4.52 -8.20
C LYS A 415 -14.88 -4.60 -8.13
N CYS A 416 -15.53 -3.45 -8.12
CA CYS A 416 -16.98 -3.36 -8.22
C CYS A 416 -17.30 -2.46 -9.40
N LEU A 417 -18.16 -2.94 -10.30
CA LEU A 417 -18.62 -2.18 -11.45
C LEU A 417 -20.13 -1.99 -11.31
N LYS A 418 -20.57 -0.76 -11.36
CA LYS A 418 -21.98 -0.40 -11.47
C LYS A 418 -22.30 -0.15 -12.93
N ILE A 419 -23.33 -0.84 -13.44
CA ILE A 419 -23.73 -0.76 -14.84
C ILE A 419 -25.11 -0.09 -14.92
N HIS A 420 -25.24 0.85 -15.84
CA HIS A 420 -26.51 1.47 -16.14
C HIS A 420 -26.71 1.53 -17.66
N ASN A 421 -27.88 1.06 -18.14
CA ASN A 421 -28.19 1.01 -19.58
C ASN A 421 -27.12 0.29 -20.43
N GLY A 422 -26.52 -0.78 -19.90
CA GLY A 422 -25.52 -1.57 -20.60
C GLY A 422 -24.13 -0.93 -20.70
N ALA A 423 -23.87 0.14 -19.95
CA ALA A 423 -22.57 0.80 -19.87
C ALA A 423 -22.10 0.90 -18.41
N ILE A 424 -20.78 0.90 -18.21
CA ILE A 424 -20.20 1.08 -16.88
C ILE A 424 -20.43 2.53 -16.44
N ASP A 425 -21.22 2.69 -15.38
CA ASP A 425 -21.55 3.98 -14.77
C ASP A 425 -20.52 4.37 -13.71
N ASN A 426 -20.08 3.41 -12.87
CA ASN A 426 -19.14 3.65 -11.81
C ASN A 426 -18.19 2.46 -11.58
N ILE A 427 -16.96 2.74 -11.14
CA ILE A 427 -15.93 1.74 -10.85
C ILE A 427 -15.35 1.99 -9.45
N PHE A 428 -15.54 1.02 -8.56
CA PHE A 428 -14.90 1.02 -7.23
C PHE A 428 -13.78 0.00 -7.22
N LEU A 429 -12.58 0.43 -6.90
CA LEU A 429 -11.40 -0.43 -6.84
C LEU A 429 -10.78 -0.38 -5.45
N ASN A 430 -10.49 -1.54 -4.89
CA ASN A 430 -9.67 -1.67 -3.69
C ASN A 430 -8.38 -2.42 -4.02
N GLU A 431 -7.36 -1.68 -4.36
CA GLU A 431 -6.04 -2.21 -4.74
C GLU A 431 -5.03 -2.07 -3.59
N ALA A 432 -5.34 -1.19 -2.63
CA ALA A 432 -4.41 -0.83 -1.56
C ALA A 432 -4.48 -1.77 -0.35
N CYS A 433 -5.55 -2.58 -0.19
CA CYS A 433 -5.72 -3.40 0.99
C CYS A 433 -6.35 -4.76 0.66
N SER A 434 -5.64 -5.83 0.94
CA SER A 434 -6.12 -7.21 0.74
C SER A 434 -7.15 -7.68 1.78
N SER A 435 -7.57 -6.84 2.72
CA SER A 435 -8.52 -7.19 3.81
C SER A 435 -9.96 -7.44 3.34
N GLY A 436 -10.20 -7.69 2.14
CA GLY A 436 -11.46 -8.08 1.52
C GLY A 436 -11.22 -9.03 0.37
N CYS A 437 -10.00 -9.58 0.24
CA CYS A 437 -9.54 -10.35 -0.90
C CYS A 437 -9.18 -11.79 -0.50
N GLY A 438 -9.04 -12.67 -1.48
CA GLY A 438 -8.78 -14.10 -1.26
C GLY A 438 -7.49 -14.41 -0.51
N SER A 439 -6.43 -13.62 -0.70
CA SER A 439 -5.16 -13.80 0.00
C SER A 439 -5.27 -13.63 1.52
N PHE A 440 -6.29 -12.91 1.99
CA PHE A 440 -6.60 -12.79 3.40
C PHE A 440 -7.01 -14.16 3.99
N LEU A 441 -7.96 -14.86 3.36
CA LEU A 441 -8.36 -16.22 3.77
C LEU A 441 -7.22 -17.22 3.64
N GLN A 442 -6.47 -17.15 2.55
CA GLN A 442 -5.32 -18.03 2.32
C GLN A 442 -4.29 -17.87 3.44
N THR A 443 -3.93 -16.65 3.82
CA THR A 443 -2.96 -16.39 4.89
C THR A 443 -3.42 -17.00 6.22
N PHE A 444 -4.70 -16.85 6.59
CA PHE A 444 -5.21 -17.45 7.82
C PHE A 444 -5.33 -18.98 7.74
N ALA A 445 -5.70 -19.54 6.59
CA ALA A 445 -5.68 -20.98 6.37
C ALA A 445 -4.28 -21.56 6.60
N GLU A 446 -3.25 -20.98 6.00
CA GLU A 446 -1.85 -21.39 6.13
C GLU A 446 -1.34 -21.26 7.58
N ILE A 447 -1.65 -20.15 8.27
CA ILE A 447 -1.31 -19.96 9.70
C ILE A 447 -1.93 -21.08 10.57
N LEU A 448 -3.14 -21.53 10.24
CA LEU A 448 -3.86 -22.58 10.95
C LEU A 448 -3.54 -24.01 10.46
N GLY A 449 -2.65 -24.14 9.46
CA GLY A 449 -2.17 -25.44 8.95
C GLY A 449 -3.09 -26.12 7.92
N TYR A 450 -3.88 -25.34 7.18
CA TYR A 450 -4.83 -25.83 6.16
C TYR A 450 -4.56 -25.21 4.78
N THR A 451 -4.97 -25.90 3.71
CA THR A 451 -5.11 -25.25 2.40
C THR A 451 -6.34 -24.34 2.38
N ALA A 452 -6.40 -23.38 1.46
CA ALA A 452 -7.55 -22.49 1.32
C ALA A 452 -8.87 -23.27 1.08
N GLU A 453 -8.81 -24.35 0.29
CA GLU A 453 -9.95 -25.23 -0.01
C GLU A 453 -10.40 -26.00 1.23
N GLN A 454 -9.46 -26.60 1.99
CA GLN A 454 -9.78 -27.30 3.22
C GLN A 454 -10.41 -26.35 4.25
N PHE A 455 -9.87 -25.14 4.36
CA PHE A 455 -10.36 -24.13 5.26
C PHE A 455 -11.79 -23.67 4.92
N ALA A 456 -12.09 -23.49 3.62
CA ALA A 456 -13.43 -23.23 3.14
C ALA A 456 -14.42 -24.35 3.50
N GLN A 457 -14.04 -25.62 3.24
CA GLN A 457 -14.88 -26.79 3.54
C GLN A 457 -15.15 -26.97 5.03
N ILE A 458 -14.17 -26.67 5.87
CA ILE A 458 -14.33 -26.69 7.34
C ILE A 458 -15.32 -25.60 7.78
N GLY A 459 -15.23 -24.40 7.22
CA GLY A 459 -16.10 -23.27 7.55
C GLY A 459 -17.60 -23.52 7.25
N LEU A 460 -17.92 -24.36 6.25
CA LEU A 460 -19.31 -24.75 5.98
C LEU A 460 -19.98 -25.52 7.12
N LYS A 461 -19.19 -26.11 8.03
CA LYS A 461 -19.67 -26.89 9.17
C LYS A 461 -19.73 -26.06 10.48
N ALA A 462 -19.51 -24.75 10.40
CA ALA A 462 -19.53 -23.88 11.55
C ALA A 462 -20.94 -23.80 12.15
N ASP A 463 -21.04 -24.05 13.44
CA ASP A 463 -22.27 -23.95 14.23
C ASP A 463 -22.43 -22.57 14.89
N MET A 464 -21.32 -21.94 15.28
CA MET A 464 -21.24 -20.63 15.94
C MET A 464 -20.11 -19.78 15.31
N PRO A 465 -20.27 -19.28 14.07
CA PRO A 465 -19.24 -18.45 13.44
C PRO A 465 -18.84 -17.27 14.32
N VAL A 466 -17.54 -17.05 14.52
CA VAL A 466 -17.04 -15.97 15.35
C VAL A 466 -17.38 -14.61 14.72
N ASP A 467 -17.91 -13.66 15.51
CA ASP A 467 -18.07 -12.29 15.03
C ASP A 467 -16.72 -11.54 15.09
N LEU A 468 -16.07 -11.49 13.96
CA LEU A 468 -14.79 -10.80 13.77
C LEU A 468 -14.96 -9.34 13.29
N GLY A 469 -16.20 -8.92 13.03
CA GLY A 469 -16.51 -7.59 12.51
C GLY A 469 -15.91 -7.31 11.13
N SER A 470 -15.71 -6.03 10.81
CA SER A 470 -15.11 -5.56 9.55
C SER A 470 -13.80 -4.82 9.82
N ARG A 471 -12.73 -5.54 10.07
CA ARG A 471 -11.39 -4.99 10.40
C ARG A 471 -10.37 -5.25 9.29
N CYS A 472 -9.28 -4.47 9.25
CA CYS A 472 -8.19 -4.77 8.33
C CYS A 472 -7.44 -6.04 8.79
N THR A 473 -6.65 -6.64 7.88
CA THR A 473 -5.92 -7.89 8.11
C THR A 473 -5.06 -7.85 9.38
N VAL A 474 -4.44 -6.72 9.66
CA VAL A 474 -3.57 -6.52 10.82
C VAL A 474 -4.34 -6.64 12.14
N PHE A 475 -5.45 -5.90 12.27
CA PHE A 475 -6.31 -5.98 13.46
C PHE A 475 -7.06 -7.30 13.55
N MET A 476 -7.34 -7.94 12.41
CA MET A 476 -8.03 -9.23 12.36
C MET A 476 -7.19 -10.35 13.00
N ASN A 477 -5.87 -10.29 12.85
CA ASN A 477 -4.98 -11.28 13.45
C ASN A 477 -5.15 -11.33 14.98
N SER A 478 -5.20 -10.16 15.63
CA SER A 478 -5.46 -10.07 17.07
C SER A 478 -6.85 -10.62 17.45
N SER A 479 -7.88 -10.36 16.61
CA SER A 479 -9.24 -10.86 16.86
C SER A 479 -9.33 -12.38 16.70
N VAL A 480 -8.68 -12.95 15.68
CA VAL A 480 -8.61 -14.42 15.48
C VAL A 480 -7.90 -15.09 16.65
N LYS A 481 -6.78 -14.54 17.13
CA LYS A 481 -6.06 -15.06 18.28
C LYS A 481 -6.88 -14.99 19.56
N GLN A 482 -7.61 -13.88 19.74
CA GLN A 482 -8.51 -13.79 20.89
C GLN A 482 -9.59 -14.87 20.82
N ALA A 483 -10.24 -15.06 19.66
CA ALA A 483 -11.21 -16.11 19.46
C ALA A 483 -10.64 -17.52 19.73
N GLN A 484 -9.39 -17.77 19.34
CA GLN A 484 -8.71 -19.04 19.65
C GLN A 484 -8.47 -19.21 21.15
N LYS A 485 -8.06 -18.14 21.86
CA LYS A 485 -7.92 -18.15 23.33
C LYS A 485 -9.27 -18.41 24.02
N ASP A 486 -10.34 -17.88 23.47
CA ASP A 486 -11.71 -18.04 23.95
C ASP A 486 -12.34 -19.37 23.48
N GLY A 487 -11.56 -20.27 22.83
CA GLY A 487 -11.91 -21.63 22.48
C GLY A 487 -12.74 -21.83 21.21
N ALA A 488 -12.76 -20.86 20.34
CA ALA A 488 -13.44 -21.00 19.06
C ALA A 488 -12.78 -22.08 18.19
N SER A 489 -13.59 -22.94 17.59
CA SER A 489 -13.13 -23.97 16.65
C SER A 489 -12.61 -23.36 15.35
N VAL A 490 -11.74 -24.09 14.64
CA VAL A 490 -11.25 -23.66 13.31
C VAL A 490 -12.42 -23.45 12.34
N ALA A 491 -13.49 -24.26 12.45
CA ALA A 491 -14.69 -24.10 11.64
C ALA A 491 -15.36 -22.75 11.87
N ASN A 492 -15.53 -22.37 13.13
CA ASN A 492 -16.16 -21.10 13.52
C ASN A 492 -15.30 -19.88 13.14
N ILE A 493 -13.98 -20.01 13.20
CA ILE A 493 -13.06 -18.97 12.75
C ILE A 493 -13.09 -18.82 11.22
N SER A 494 -13.09 -19.93 10.46
CA SER A 494 -13.15 -19.91 8.99
C SER A 494 -14.42 -19.24 8.47
N ALA A 495 -15.58 -19.60 9.05
CA ALA A 495 -16.85 -18.96 8.69
C ALA A 495 -16.86 -17.48 9.09
N GLY A 496 -16.38 -17.13 10.29
CA GLY A 496 -16.28 -15.75 10.76
C GLY A 496 -15.38 -14.87 9.85
N LEU A 497 -14.24 -15.41 9.39
CA LEU A 497 -13.37 -14.73 8.42
C LEU A 497 -14.05 -14.53 7.06
N SER A 498 -14.80 -15.54 6.58
CA SER A 498 -15.56 -15.43 5.32
C SER A 498 -16.64 -14.37 5.40
N ILE A 499 -17.35 -14.26 6.53
CA ILE A 499 -18.32 -13.18 6.78
C ILE A 499 -17.61 -11.83 6.86
N SER A 500 -16.46 -11.75 7.50
CA SER A 500 -15.69 -10.51 7.65
C SER A 500 -15.21 -9.95 6.29
N ILE A 501 -14.80 -10.80 5.34
CA ILE A 501 -14.46 -10.37 3.97
C ILE A 501 -15.64 -9.66 3.32
N VAL A 502 -16.82 -10.25 3.42
CA VAL A 502 -18.04 -9.68 2.84
C VAL A 502 -18.38 -8.34 3.50
N LYS A 503 -18.33 -8.27 4.83
CA LYS A 503 -18.54 -7.02 5.57
C LYS A 503 -17.51 -5.94 5.15
N ASN A 504 -16.24 -6.30 4.94
CA ASN A 504 -15.23 -5.37 4.43
C ASN A 504 -15.54 -4.89 3.00
N ALA A 505 -15.96 -5.78 2.10
CA ALA A 505 -16.37 -5.43 0.75
C ALA A 505 -17.52 -4.43 0.76
N LEU A 506 -18.59 -4.76 1.47
CA LEU A 506 -19.82 -3.96 1.49
C LEU A 506 -19.63 -2.61 2.20
N TYR A 507 -19.11 -2.63 3.42
CA TYR A 507 -19.14 -1.43 4.29
C TYR A 507 -17.93 -0.52 4.15
N LYS A 508 -16.82 -1.00 3.56
CA LYS A 508 -15.61 -0.17 3.39
C LYS A 508 -15.30 0.20 1.95
N VAL A 509 -15.69 -0.63 0.98
CA VAL A 509 -15.39 -0.40 -0.44
C VAL A 509 -16.61 0.09 -1.19
N ILE A 510 -17.68 -0.68 -1.20
CA ILE A 510 -18.89 -0.39 -1.98
C ILE A 510 -19.70 0.73 -1.33
N ARG A 511 -19.89 0.69 -0.01
CA ARG A 511 -20.67 1.66 0.80
C ARG A 511 -22.02 2.00 0.19
N PRO A 512 -22.87 1.02 -0.08
CA PRO A 512 -24.15 1.29 -0.72
C PRO A 512 -25.06 2.10 0.22
N ALA A 513 -25.78 3.06 -0.34
CA ALA A 513 -26.74 3.88 0.42
C ALA A 513 -27.91 3.04 0.95
N SER A 514 -28.29 1.99 0.23
CA SER A 514 -29.25 0.95 0.65
C SER A 514 -28.91 -0.36 -0.06
N LYS A 515 -29.56 -1.47 0.33
CA LYS A 515 -29.39 -2.78 -0.36
C LYS A 515 -29.86 -2.70 -1.82
N GLU A 516 -30.92 -1.98 -2.09
CA GLU A 516 -31.49 -1.79 -3.42
C GLU A 516 -30.59 -0.96 -4.35
N ALA A 517 -29.73 -0.12 -3.79
CA ALA A 517 -28.78 0.71 -4.56
C ALA A 517 -27.70 -0.10 -5.27
N ILE A 518 -27.51 -1.38 -4.90
CA ILE A 518 -26.58 -2.31 -5.58
C ILE A 518 -27.19 -2.85 -6.87
N GLY A 519 -28.52 -2.96 -6.97
CA GLY A 519 -29.23 -3.48 -8.14
C GLY A 519 -29.87 -4.85 -7.91
N LYS A 520 -30.35 -5.47 -8.99
CA LYS A 520 -31.08 -6.75 -8.96
C LYS A 520 -30.34 -7.88 -9.70
N HIS A 521 -29.63 -7.54 -10.77
CA HIS A 521 -28.87 -8.48 -11.61
C HIS A 521 -27.39 -8.42 -11.24
N ILE A 522 -27.07 -9.09 -10.13
CA ILE A 522 -25.73 -9.04 -9.54
C ILE A 522 -24.95 -10.26 -9.96
N VAL A 523 -23.81 -10.06 -10.63
CA VAL A 523 -22.84 -11.09 -10.96
C VAL A 523 -21.66 -11.00 -10.01
N VAL A 524 -21.38 -12.10 -9.28
CA VAL A 524 -20.19 -12.22 -8.42
C VAL A 524 -19.16 -13.13 -9.10
N GLN A 525 -17.90 -12.70 -9.08
CA GLN A 525 -16.82 -13.37 -9.78
C GLN A 525 -15.49 -13.21 -9.05
N GLY A 526 -14.42 -13.80 -9.60
CA GLY A 526 -13.12 -13.89 -8.93
C GLY A 526 -12.95 -15.18 -8.13
N GLY A 527 -11.68 -15.57 -7.90
CA GLY A 527 -11.35 -16.83 -7.24
C GLY A 527 -11.91 -16.97 -5.82
N THR A 528 -12.11 -15.84 -5.12
CA THR A 528 -12.63 -15.83 -3.75
C THR A 528 -14.07 -16.32 -3.66
N PHE A 529 -14.89 -16.08 -4.69
CA PHE A 529 -16.28 -16.58 -4.75
C PHE A 529 -16.41 -18.07 -5.09
N LEU A 530 -15.31 -18.77 -5.36
CA LEU A 530 -15.29 -20.23 -5.38
C LEU A 530 -15.47 -20.83 -3.97
N ASN A 531 -15.23 -20.04 -2.92
CA ASN A 531 -15.54 -20.39 -1.53
C ASN A 531 -17.03 -20.17 -1.25
N ASP A 532 -17.76 -21.25 -1.05
CA ASP A 532 -19.20 -21.22 -0.77
C ASP A 532 -19.54 -20.50 0.55
N CYS A 533 -18.62 -20.42 1.54
CA CYS A 533 -18.83 -19.64 2.75
C CYS A 533 -18.91 -18.14 2.44
N VAL A 534 -18.01 -17.65 1.57
CA VAL A 534 -18.00 -16.24 1.15
C VAL A 534 -19.26 -15.91 0.33
N LEU A 535 -19.59 -16.78 -0.61
CA LEU A 535 -20.78 -16.60 -1.46
C LEU A 535 -22.06 -16.57 -0.60
N ARG A 536 -22.22 -17.51 0.32
CA ARG A 536 -23.37 -17.54 1.21
C ARG A 536 -23.42 -16.36 2.16
N ALA A 537 -22.28 -15.96 2.73
CA ALA A 537 -22.18 -14.77 3.58
C ALA A 537 -22.63 -13.50 2.83
N PHE A 538 -22.25 -13.36 1.55
CA PHE A 538 -22.68 -12.22 0.74
C PHE A 538 -24.20 -12.21 0.51
N GLU A 539 -24.79 -13.35 0.17
CA GLU A 539 -26.24 -13.47 0.01
C GLU A 539 -27.02 -13.20 1.30
N GLN A 540 -26.52 -13.69 2.44
CA GLN A 540 -27.16 -13.44 3.75
C GLN A 540 -27.06 -11.97 4.15
N GLU A 541 -25.91 -11.34 3.97
CA GLU A 541 -25.70 -9.94 4.35
C GLU A 541 -26.56 -8.99 3.50
N MET A 542 -26.70 -9.30 2.22
CA MET A 542 -27.48 -8.51 1.28
C MET A 542 -28.96 -8.87 1.25
N ASP A 543 -29.34 -10.07 1.73
CA ASP A 543 -30.67 -10.66 1.60
C ASP A 543 -31.13 -10.77 0.12
N LEU A 544 -30.18 -11.16 -0.75
CA LEU A 544 -30.37 -11.27 -2.20
C LEU A 544 -29.77 -12.57 -2.73
N ASN A 545 -30.34 -13.07 -3.82
CA ASN A 545 -29.69 -14.11 -4.61
C ASN A 545 -28.79 -13.46 -5.68
N VAL A 546 -27.58 -13.99 -5.84
CA VAL A 546 -26.63 -13.52 -6.84
C VAL A 546 -26.27 -14.60 -7.85
N ILE A 547 -25.77 -14.19 -9.00
CA ILE A 547 -25.30 -15.07 -10.07
C ILE A 547 -23.80 -15.31 -9.86
N ARG A 548 -23.42 -16.55 -9.61
CA ARG A 548 -22.01 -16.99 -9.61
C ARG A 548 -21.80 -17.98 -10.75
N PRO A 549 -21.12 -17.58 -11.84
CA PRO A 549 -20.82 -18.48 -12.95
C PRO A 549 -19.94 -19.67 -12.52
N ASN A 550 -20.09 -20.82 -13.20
CA ASN A 550 -19.20 -21.97 -13.00
C ASN A 550 -17.72 -21.64 -13.27
N ILE A 551 -17.45 -20.59 -14.04
CA ILE A 551 -16.12 -20.08 -14.39
C ILE A 551 -15.75 -18.82 -13.61
N ALA A 552 -16.34 -18.58 -12.43
CA ALA A 552 -16.15 -17.34 -11.65
C ALA A 552 -14.67 -16.93 -11.48
N GLY A 553 -13.76 -17.89 -11.34
CA GLY A 553 -12.32 -17.65 -11.27
C GLY A 553 -11.63 -17.37 -12.61
N LEU A 554 -12.31 -17.56 -13.75
CA LEU A 554 -11.76 -17.42 -15.09
C LEU A 554 -12.37 -16.23 -15.86
N MET A 555 -13.25 -15.44 -15.25
CA MET A 555 -14.04 -14.42 -15.94
C MET A 555 -13.17 -13.39 -16.67
N GLY A 556 -12.04 -12.96 -16.09
CA GLY A 556 -11.11 -12.05 -16.76
C GLY A 556 -10.51 -12.66 -18.03
N ALA A 557 -10.08 -13.91 -17.99
CA ALA A 557 -9.55 -14.62 -19.14
C ALA A 557 -10.63 -14.90 -20.21
N TYR A 558 -11.82 -15.33 -19.77
CA TYR A 558 -12.93 -15.59 -20.68
C TYR A 558 -13.40 -14.29 -21.37
N GLY A 559 -13.48 -13.19 -20.63
CA GLY A 559 -13.82 -11.87 -21.19
C GLY A 559 -12.77 -11.36 -22.17
N ALA A 560 -11.48 -11.62 -21.90
CA ALA A 560 -10.42 -11.33 -22.87
C ALA A 560 -10.59 -12.15 -24.16
N ALA A 561 -10.97 -13.44 -24.07
CA ALA A 561 -11.25 -14.27 -25.25
C ALA A 561 -12.47 -13.75 -26.05
N LEU A 562 -13.54 -13.32 -25.36
CA LEU A 562 -14.70 -12.67 -26.00
C LEU A 562 -14.29 -11.38 -26.72
N TYR A 563 -13.42 -10.58 -26.10
CA TYR A 563 -12.89 -9.37 -26.72
C TYR A 563 -12.06 -9.68 -27.97
N ALA A 564 -11.16 -10.67 -27.90
CA ALA A 564 -10.40 -11.12 -29.07
C ALA A 564 -11.31 -11.56 -30.21
N GLN A 565 -12.37 -12.31 -29.91
CA GLN A 565 -13.38 -12.72 -30.87
C GLN A 565 -14.08 -11.52 -31.53
N ARG A 566 -14.52 -10.54 -30.73
CA ARG A 566 -15.18 -9.33 -31.21
C ARG A 566 -14.28 -8.55 -32.16
N ARG A 567 -13.05 -8.26 -31.75
CA ARG A 567 -12.06 -7.55 -32.56
C ARG A 567 -11.70 -8.28 -33.84
N TYR A 568 -11.57 -9.62 -33.78
CA TYR A 568 -11.32 -10.45 -34.96
C TYR A 568 -12.48 -10.41 -35.95
N LYS A 569 -13.74 -10.41 -35.49
CA LYS A 569 -14.91 -10.26 -36.35
C LYS A 569 -14.96 -8.90 -37.05
N ASP A 570 -14.59 -7.84 -36.35
CA ASP A 570 -14.55 -6.47 -36.91
C ASP A 570 -13.43 -6.29 -37.94
N ALA A 571 -12.25 -6.89 -37.72
CA ALA A 571 -11.07 -6.83 -38.59
C ALA A 571 -10.31 -8.19 -38.58
N PRO A 572 -10.70 -9.16 -39.42
CA PRO A 572 -9.99 -10.43 -39.50
C PRO A 572 -8.55 -10.28 -39.94
N HIS A 573 -7.61 -10.92 -39.23
CA HIS A 573 -6.18 -10.88 -39.49
C HIS A 573 -5.51 -12.21 -39.14
N GLN A 574 -4.25 -12.38 -39.55
CA GLN A 574 -3.47 -13.50 -39.10
C GLN A 574 -2.90 -13.18 -37.68
N THR A 575 -3.16 -14.05 -36.71
CA THR A 575 -2.65 -13.87 -35.36
C THR A 575 -1.13 -13.76 -35.30
N THR A 576 -0.65 -12.90 -34.44
CA THR A 576 0.77 -12.73 -34.11
C THR A 576 1.24 -13.59 -32.94
N LEU A 577 0.33 -14.37 -32.34
CA LEU A 577 0.63 -15.27 -31.22
C LEU A 577 1.67 -16.32 -31.65
N LEU A 578 2.68 -16.55 -30.83
CA LEU A 578 3.76 -17.51 -31.11
C LEU A 578 3.22 -18.92 -31.33
N ASN A 579 3.63 -19.56 -32.40
CA ASN A 579 3.33 -20.97 -32.71
C ASN A 579 4.28 -21.93 -31.98
N LEU A 580 4.01 -23.24 -32.07
CA LEU A 580 4.77 -24.28 -31.38
C LEU A 580 6.29 -24.24 -31.69
N GLN A 581 6.67 -24.00 -32.95
CA GLN A 581 8.08 -23.91 -33.35
C GLN A 581 8.75 -22.70 -32.67
N GLN A 582 8.11 -21.54 -32.72
CA GLN A 582 8.64 -20.32 -32.08
C GLN A 582 8.72 -20.44 -30.56
N LEU A 583 7.77 -21.16 -29.92
CA LEU A 583 7.83 -21.47 -28.48
C LEU A 583 8.99 -22.41 -28.12
N GLY A 584 9.41 -23.27 -29.04
CA GLY A 584 10.61 -24.12 -28.89
C GLY A 584 11.91 -23.31 -28.85
N GLU A 585 11.95 -22.23 -29.62
CA GLU A 585 13.10 -21.30 -29.68
C GLU A 585 12.99 -20.13 -28.68
N PHE A 586 11.96 -20.12 -27.83
CA PHE A 586 11.68 -19.02 -26.93
C PHE A 586 12.72 -18.88 -25.82
N VAL A 587 13.36 -17.72 -25.77
CA VAL A 587 14.33 -17.34 -24.74
C VAL A 587 13.81 -16.08 -24.03
N HIS A 588 13.89 -16.07 -22.72
CA HIS A 588 13.55 -14.91 -21.88
C HIS A 588 14.66 -14.68 -20.86
N THR A 589 15.20 -13.49 -20.84
CA THR A 589 16.19 -13.04 -19.84
C THR A 589 15.75 -11.71 -19.24
N VAL A 590 16.04 -11.55 -17.96
CA VAL A 590 15.67 -10.35 -17.20
C VAL A 590 16.94 -9.68 -16.69
N LYS A 591 17.01 -8.35 -16.78
CA LYS A 591 18.12 -7.56 -16.24
C LYS A 591 17.60 -6.30 -15.57
N GLY A 592 17.90 -6.15 -14.28
CA GLY A 592 17.72 -4.89 -13.56
C GLY A 592 18.79 -3.86 -13.96
N MET A 593 18.40 -2.61 -14.11
CA MET A 593 19.32 -1.51 -14.32
C MET A 593 18.76 -0.18 -13.80
N THR A 594 19.66 0.74 -13.45
CA THR A 594 19.27 2.10 -13.06
C THR A 594 19.34 3.02 -14.29
N CYS A 595 18.24 3.75 -14.55
CA CYS A 595 18.19 4.73 -15.64
C CYS A 595 19.05 5.95 -15.29
N GLY A 596 20.00 6.30 -16.17
CA GLY A 596 20.87 7.48 -16.04
C GLY A 596 20.41 8.71 -16.84
N LEU A 597 19.22 8.70 -17.46
CA LEU A 597 18.78 9.73 -18.39
C LEU A 597 18.25 11.01 -17.71
N CYS A 598 17.98 10.99 -16.41
CA CYS A 598 17.57 12.15 -15.61
C CYS A 598 17.75 11.86 -14.11
N ASN A 599 17.57 12.85 -13.25
CA ASN A 599 17.71 12.76 -11.79
C ASN A 599 16.69 11.81 -11.12
N ASN A 600 15.74 11.26 -11.86
CA ASN A 600 14.82 10.26 -11.34
C ASN A 600 15.48 8.90 -11.05
N HIS A 601 16.56 8.57 -11.75
CA HIS A 601 17.29 7.31 -11.58
C HIS A 601 16.36 6.09 -11.43
N CYS A 602 15.38 5.97 -12.36
CA CYS A 602 14.39 4.90 -12.31
C CYS A 602 15.07 3.52 -12.29
N HIS A 603 14.61 2.63 -11.44
CA HIS A 603 14.98 1.22 -11.51
C HIS A 603 14.18 0.57 -12.64
N LEU A 604 14.87 0.15 -13.69
CA LEU A 604 14.28 -0.46 -14.86
C LEU A 604 14.49 -1.97 -14.82
N THR A 605 13.44 -2.70 -15.18
CA THR A 605 13.52 -4.12 -15.49
C THR A 605 13.44 -4.29 -17.00
N VAL A 606 14.54 -4.78 -17.59
CA VAL A 606 14.65 -5.04 -19.03
C VAL A 606 14.45 -6.51 -19.28
N ASN A 607 13.30 -6.86 -19.86
CA ASN A 607 12.98 -8.19 -20.33
C ASN A 607 13.44 -8.30 -21.80
N THR A 608 14.27 -9.29 -22.11
CA THR A 608 14.76 -9.56 -23.47
C THR A 608 14.26 -10.93 -23.93
N PHE A 609 13.59 -10.94 -25.08
CA PHE A 609 13.02 -12.13 -25.71
C PHE A 609 13.81 -12.55 -26.94
N ALA A 610 13.46 -13.69 -27.53
CA ALA A 610 14.07 -14.20 -28.77
C ALA A 610 14.04 -13.13 -29.89
N GLY A 611 15.09 -13.12 -30.70
CA GLY A 611 15.26 -12.07 -31.74
C GLY A 611 15.67 -10.70 -31.22
N GLY A 612 16.02 -10.58 -29.91
CA GLY A 612 16.48 -9.31 -29.32
C GLY A 612 15.35 -8.32 -29.01
N LYS A 613 14.09 -8.73 -29.08
CA LYS A 613 12.96 -7.89 -28.67
C LYS A 613 13.07 -7.56 -27.18
N ARG A 614 12.91 -6.29 -26.84
CA ARG A 614 13.01 -5.82 -25.45
C ARG A 614 11.70 -5.23 -24.96
N PHE A 615 11.34 -5.55 -23.74
CA PHE A 615 10.28 -4.90 -22.99
C PHE A 615 10.91 -4.28 -21.73
N ILE A 616 10.74 -2.98 -21.54
CA ILE A 616 11.30 -2.22 -20.41
C ILE A 616 10.13 -1.79 -19.51
N SER A 617 10.23 -2.11 -18.23
CA SER A 617 9.28 -1.69 -17.20
C SER A 617 9.99 -0.94 -16.07
N GLY A 618 9.21 -0.30 -15.18
CA GLY A 618 9.75 0.55 -14.11
C GLY A 618 10.15 1.96 -14.56
N ASN A 619 10.01 2.27 -15.85
CA ASN A 619 10.23 3.62 -16.40
C ASN A 619 9.08 4.57 -16.03
N ARG A 620 9.44 5.82 -15.69
CA ARG A 620 8.47 6.90 -15.40
C ARG A 620 8.23 7.80 -16.61
N CYS A 621 8.93 7.56 -17.71
CA CYS A 621 8.77 8.24 -18.98
C CYS A 621 9.27 7.36 -20.12
N GLU A 622 8.94 7.71 -21.36
CA GLU A 622 9.30 6.93 -22.54
C GLU A 622 10.77 7.06 -22.94
N ARG A 623 11.57 7.92 -22.30
CA ARG A 623 12.99 8.10 -22.63
C ARG A 623 13.82 6.82 -22.68
N PRO A 624 13.68 5.86 -21.75
CA PRO A 624 14.44 4.61 -21.83
C PRO A 624 14.07 3.74 -23.04
N ILE A 625 12.89 3.96 -23.62
CA ILE A 625 12.36 3.20 -24.78
C ILE A 625 12.60 3.97 -26.06
N THR A 626 12.21 5.23 -26.13
CA THR A 626 12.22 6.05 -27.36
C THR A 626 13.50 6.87 -27.57
N HIS A 627 14.29 7.07 -26.52
CA HIS A 627 15.42 7.98 -26.43
C HIS A 627 15.08 9.47 -26.73
N MET A 628 13.80 9.81 -26.84
CA MET A 628 13.32 11.17 -27.07
C MET A 628 13.00 11.89 -25.75
N ALA A 629 13.13 13.21 -25.74
CA ALA A 629 12.67 14.04 -24.64
C ALA A 629 11.13 13.98 -24.54
N PRO A 630 10.54 13.95 -23.32
CA PRO A 630 9.10 14.01 -23.16
C PRO A 630 8.53 15.27 -23.80
N LYS A 631 7.40 15.17 -24.46
CA LYS A 631 6.62 16.32 -24.95
C LYS A 631 5.75 16.84 -23.81
N ASP A 632 6.21 17.89 -23.13
CA ASP A 632 5.50 18.49 -21.97
C ASP A 632 4.58 19.68 -22.39
N GLU A 633 4.33 19.89 -23.69
CA GLU A 633 3.55 21.01 -24.22
C GLU A 633 2.09 21.04 -23.73
N LEU A 634 1.46 19.86 -23.60
CA LEU A 634 0.09 19.71 -23.10
C LEU A 634 0.03 19.28 -21.63
N ASN A 635 1.08 19.58 -20.84
CA ASN A 635 1.18 19.23 -19.44
C ASN A 635 1.38 20.49 -18.58
N LEU A 636 0.30 21.00 -18.00
CA LEU A 636 0.36 22.21 -17.19
C LEU A 636 1.19 22.03 -15.90
N TYR A 637 1.25 20.84 -15.32
CA TYR A 637 2.10 20.56 -14.14
C TYR A 637 3.57 20.86 -14.46
N ARG A 638 4.06 20.44 -15.63
CA ARG A 638 5.45 20.68 -16.07
C ARG A 638 5.70 22.15 -16.39
N GLN A 639 4.73 22.82 -17.00
CA GLN A 639 4.83 24.25 -17.27
C GLN A 639 4.86 25.07 -15.97
N LYS A 640 4.06 24.70 -14.95
CA LYS A 640 4.11 25.32 -13.62
C LYS A 640 5.48 25.17 -12.97
N LEU A 641 6.07 23.96 -13.01
CA LEU A 641 7.42 23.74 -12.49
C LEU A 641 8.47 24.57 -13.23
N GLN A 642 8.33 24.75 -14.54
CA GLN A 642 9.23 25.59 -15.32
C GLN A 642 9.13 27.07 -14.90
N LEU A 643 7.92 27.59 -14.70
CA LEU A 643 7.72 28.96 -14.19
C LEU A 643 8.39 29.17 -12.82
N LEU A 644 8.35 28.16 -11.92
CA LEU A 644 9.02 28.26 -10.62
C LEU A 644 10.55 28.23 -10.74
N LYS A 645 11.11 27.51 -11.73
CA LYS A 645 12.56 27.48 -11.98
C LYS A 645 13.09 28.78 -12.62
N GLU A 646 12.21 29.54 -13.29
CA GLU A 646 12.55 30.80 -13.96
C GLU A 646 12.40 32.02 -13.05
N LEU A 647 12.08 31.86 -11.77
CA LEU A 647 11.98 32.97 -10.84
C LEU A 647 13.31 33.73 -10.71
N PRO A 648 13.27 35.08 -10.62
CA PRO A 648 14.50 35.87 -10.53
C PRO A 648 15.27 35.59 -9.24
N VAL A 649 16.60 35.51 -9.38
CA VAL A 649 17.52 35.32 -8.25
C VAL A 649 18.23 36.64 -7.92
N ASN A 650 18.27 37.01 -6.65
CA ASN A 650 19.06 38.16 -6.20
C ASN A 650 20.56 37.77 -6.16
N GLU A 651 21.33 38.15 -7.16
CA GLU A 651 22.77 37.83 -7.24
C GLU A 651 23.65 38.74 -6.39
N THR A 652 23.14 39.86 -5.89
CA THR A 652 23.87 40.81 -5.03
C THR A 652 23.19 41.01 -3.69
N PRO A 653 23.13 39.94 -2.84
CA PRO A 653 22.42 40.01 -1.59
C PRO A 653 23.13 40.90 -0.57
N LYS A 654 22.36 41.79 0.06
CA LYS A 654 22.85 42.67 1.14
C LYS A 654 22.80 41.98 2.52
N ARG A 655 21.90 41.00 2.69
CA ARG A 655 21.59 40.33 3.98
C ARG A 655 21.87 38.82 3.97
N GLY A 656 22.65 38.34 3.00
CA GLY A 656 23.06 36.93 2.95
C GLY A 656 22.03 36.01 2.29
N ILE A 657 22.09 34.74 2.65
CA ILE A 657 21.27 33.68 2.06
C ILE A 657 20.09 33.33 2.97
N MET A 658 18.92 33.14 2.39
CA MET A 658 17.72 32.64 3.05
C MET A 658 17.27 31.34 2.38
N GLY A 659 17.22 30.23 3.12
CA GLY A 659 16.78 28.92 2.64
C GLY A 659 15.28 28.75 2.72
N ILE A 660 14.67 28.24 1.67
CA ILE A 660 13.24 27.85 1.63
C ILE A 660 13.14 26.34 1.38
N PRO A 661 12.49 25.56 2.27
CA PRO A 661 12.22 24.15 2.01
C PRO A 661 11.09 24.02 0.98
N MET A 662 11.34 23.32 -0.14
CA MET A 662 10.36 23.13 -1.21
C MET A 662 9.41 21.97 -0.92
N GLY A 663 8.31 22.25 -0.26
CA GLY A 663 7.26 21.29 0.04
C GLY A 663 5.98 21.98 0.45
N LEU A 664 4.89 21.25 0.50
CA LEU A 664 3.57 21.74 0.87
C LEU A 664 3.21 23.06 0.14
N ASN A 665 2.65 24.04 0.83
CA ASN A 665 2.22 25.32 0.27
C ASN A 665 3.36 26.19 -0.28
N MET A 666 4.63 25.83 -0.04
CA MET A 666 5.77 26.60 -0.57
C MET A 666 5.86 26.51 -2.09
N TYR A 667 5.33 25.47 -2.73
CA TYR A 667 5.23 25.39 -4.19
C TYR A 667 4.39 26.52 -4.80
N GLU A 668 3.26 26.85 -4.24
CA GLU A 668 2.40 27.93 -4.71
C GLU A 668 2.93 29.30 -4.30
N LEU A 669 3.45 29.39 -3.06
CA LEU A 669 3.88 30.64 -2.47
C LEU A 669 5.34 30.99 -2.73
N LEU A 670 6.09 30.18 -3.49
CA LEU A 670 7.47 30.49 -3.83
C LEU A 670 7.63 31.84 -4.57
N PRO A 671 6.80 32.18 -5.58
CA PRO A 671 6.85 33.52 -6.20
C PRO A 671 6.67 34.64 -5.18
N PHE A 672 5.74 34.48 -4.25
CA PHE A 672 5.49 35.45 -3.18
C PHE A 672 6.69 35.61 -2.26
N TRP A 673 7.20 34.51 -1.68
CA TRP A 673 8.28 34.55 -0.72
C TRP A 673 9.61 34.93 -1.37
N ASN A 674 9.85 34.49 -2.60
CA ASN A 674 11.04 34.89 -3.36
C ASN A 674 11.07 36.40 -3.58
N ALA A 675 9.98 36.99 -4.03
CA ALA A 675 9.89 38.45 -4.27
C ALA A 675 10.02 39.24 -2.95
N LEU A 676 9.38 38.77 -1.85
CA LEU A 676 9.46 39.39 -0.53
C LEU A 676 10.91 39.40 -0.02
N LEU A 677 11.53 38.24 0.04
CA LEU A 677 12.86 38.07 0.63
C LEU A 677 13.96 38.72 -0.25
N SER A 678 13.83 38.63 -1.58
CA SER A 678 14.73 39.33 -2.48
C SER A 678 14.63 40.84 -2.36
N SER A 679 13.41 41.41 -2.21
CA SER A 679 13.18 42.84 -1.97
C SER A 679 13.76 43.30 -0.63
N LEU A 680 13.81 42.40 0.38
CA LEU A 680 14.47 42.63 1.66
C LEU A 680 15.98 42.44 1.61
N GLY A 681 16.56 42.13 0.43
CA GLY A 681 18.00 42.03 0.21
C GLY A 681 18.61 40.66 0.49
N PHE A 682 17.81 39.58 0.58
CA PHE A 682 18.30 38.22 0.69
C PHE A 682 18.50 37.56 -0.70
N LYS A 683 19.44 36.59 -0.78
CA LYS A 683 19.48 35.60 -1.85
C LYS A 683 18.66 34.41 -1.42
N VAL A 684 17.60 34.11 -2.14
CA VAL A 684 16.76 32.96 -1.85
C VAL A 684 17.39 31.71 -2.46
N VAL A 685 17.55 30.68 -1.64
CA VAL A 685 17.98 29.34 -2.06
C VAL A 685 16.94 28.35 -1.60
N HIS A 686 16.30 27.64 -2.53
CA HIS A 686 15.35 26.63 -2.19
C HIS A 686 15.98 25.22 -2.26
N SER A 687 15.46 24.28 -1.47
CA SER A 687 15.86 22.87 -1.56
C SER A 687 15.43 22.27 -2.89
N PRO A 688 16.10 21.21 -3.39
CA PRO A 688 15.87 20.68 -4.72
C PRO A 688 14.48 20.09 -4.90
N ILE A 689 13.95 20.24 -6.11
CA ILE A 689 12.73 19.61 -6.60
C ILE A 689 13.15 18.32 -7.33
N GLU A 690 12.32 17.28 -7.28
CA GLU A 690 12.52 16.00 -7.99
C GLU A 690 13.69 15.14 -7.47
N ASP A 691 14.14 15.31 -6.22
CA ASP A 691 15.26 14.56 -5.67
C ASP A 691 14.80 13.39 -4.76
N LYS A 692 15.17 12.16 -5.14
CA LYS A 692 14.85 10.95 -4.34
C LYS A 692 15.58 10.88 -3.00
N THR A 693 16.71 11.57 -2.85
CA THR A 693 17.50 11.52 -1.63
C THR A 693 16.83 12.28 -0.49
N ILE A 694 15.99 13.26 -0.81
CA ILE A 694 15.30 14.12 0.17
C ILE A 694 14.53 13.31 1.21
N TYR A 695 13.72 12.35 0.80
CA TYR A 695 12.95 11.52 1.75
C TYR A 695 13.87 10.79 2.75
N ARG A 696 14.95 10.17 2.25
CA ARG A 696 15.91 9.42 3.06
C ARG A 696 16.63 10.30 4.07
N LEU A 697 17.00 11.54 3.70
CA LEU A 697 17.65 12.50 4.60
C LEU A 697 16.78 12.82 5.83
N GLY A 698 15.46 12.90 5.64
CA GLY A 698 14.51 13.27 6.69
C GLY A 698 13.99 12.12 7.52
N GLN A 699 14.06 10.88 7.02
CA GLN A 699 13.32 9.72 7.52
C GLN A 699 13.49 9.48 9.03
N GLY A 700 14.72 9.63 9.57
CA GLY A 700 14.99 9.43 10.99
C GLY A 700 14.41 10.50 11.93
N THR A 701 13.83 11.58 11.42
CA THR A 701 13.22 12.66 12.21
C THR A 701 11.70 12.74 12.11
N ILE A 702 11.08 11.87 11.30
CA ILE A 702 9.62 11.80 11.12
C ILE A 702 8.99 11.23 12.38
N PRO A 703 8.10 11.96 13.08
CA PRO A 703 7.56 11.51 14.37
C PRO A 703 6.38 10.55 14.24
N SER A 704 5.76 10.45 13.07
CA SER A 704 4.58 9.61 12.83
C SER A 704 4.49 9.13 11.39
N ASP A 705 4.26 7.83 11.22
CA ASP A 705 4.03 7.22 9.91
C ASP A 705 2.70 7.62 9.27
N THR A 706 1.73 8.05 10.07
CA THR A 706 0.38 8.38 9.60
C THR A 706 0.26 9.78 8.98
N VAL A 707 1.29 10.64 9.10
CA VAL A 707 1.29 11.94 8.43
C VAL A 707 1.40 11.75 6.91
N CYS A 708 0.75 12.62 6.14
CA CYS A 708 0.75 12.53 4.68
C CYS A 708 2.17 12.62 4.09
N TYR A 709 2.41 11.91 3.00
CA TYR A 709 3.72 11.83 2.34
C TYR A 709 4.35 13.19 2.01
N PRO A 710 3.62 14.19 1.47
CA PRO A 710 4.18 15.52 1.24
C PRO A 710 4.76 16.20 2.48
N ALA A 711 4.17 15.97 3.65
CA ALA A 711 4.69 16.49 4.90
C ALA A 711 5.96 15.75 5.37
N LYS A 712 6.04 14.43 5.15
CA LYS A 712 7.26 13.64 5.44
C LYS A 712 8.48 14.18 4.68
N LEU A 713 8.30 14.62 3.43
CA LEU A 713 9.35 15.19 2.61
C LEU A 713 9.95 16.47 3.22
N MET A 714 9.18 17.25 3.97
CA MET A 714 9.65 18.49 4.60
C MET A 714 10.83 18.27 5.54
N HIS A 715 10.88 17.13 6.24
CA HIS A 715 12.02 16.76 7.09
C HIS A 715 13.32 16.68 6.28
N GLY A 716 13.25 16.05 5.11
CA GLY A 716 14.41 15.95 4.20
C GLY A 716 14.81 17.30 3.61
N HIS A 717 13.84 18.14 3.22
CA HIS A 717 14.12 19.49 2.70
C HIS A 717 14.86 20.35 3.71
N ILE A 718 14.45 20.33 4.99
CA ILE A 718 15.17 21.03 6.06
C ILE A 718 16.57 20.45 6.26
N LYS A 719 16.70 19.12 6.32
CA LYS A 719 18.02 18.47 6.46
C LYS A 719 18.96 18.81 5.32
N TRP A 720 18.46 18.87 4.11
CA TRP A 720 19.24 19.26 2.93
C TRP A 720 19.75 20.70 3.06
N LEU A 721 18.89 21.66 3.44
CA LEU A 721 19.31 23.06 3.64
C LEU A 721 20.42 23.17 4.68
N LEU A 722 20.29 22.47 5.81
CA LEU A 722 21.31 22.41 6.85
C LEU A 722 22.64 21.80 6.36
N GLN A 723 22.58 20.74 5.52
CA GLN A 723 23.78 20.12 4.94
C GLN A 723 24.49 21.05 3.93
N GLN A 724 23.75 21.98 3.28
CA GLN A 724 24.34 23.02 2.43
C GLN A 724 24.95 24.17 3.25
N GLY A 725 24.96 24.10 4.58
CA GLY A 725 25.49 25.16 5.45
C GLY A 725 24.60 26.40 5.54
N ILE A 726 23.32 26.29 5.16
CA ILE A 726 22.37 27.42 5.20
C ILE A 726 21.88 27.58 6.64
N THR A 727 22.19 28.74 7.23
CA THR A 727 21.89 29.04 8.64
C THR A 727 20.58 29.80 8.82
N ASN A 728 20.08 30.50 7.80
CA ASN A 728 18.79 31.19 7.86
C ASN A 728 17.79 30.40 7.03
N ILE A 729 16.76 29.86 7.68
CA ILE A 729 15.73 29.04 7.02
C ILE A 729 14.37 29.67 7.27
N PHE A 730 13.63 29.93 6.21
CA PHE A 730 12.32 30.56 6.24
C PHE A 730 11.24 29.53 5.89
N TYR A 731 10.42 29.17 6.87
CA TYR A 731 9.26 28.32 6.70
C TYR A 731 8.19 28.66 7.73
N PRO A 732 7.32 29.66 7.46
CA PRO A 732 6.33 30.12 8.44
C PRO A 732 5.15 29.18 8.60
N CYS A 733 4.54 29.20 9.77
CA CYS A 733 3.23 28.59 10.02
C CYS A 733 2.14 29.42 9.33
N MET A 734 1.36 28.78 8.45
CA MET A 734 0.39 29.45 7.59
C MET A 734 -1.04 29.01 7.87
N THR A 735 -1.71 29.57 8.86
CA THR A 735 -3.09 29.22 9.21
C THR A 735 -4.09 29.68 8.12
N TYR A 736 -3.92 30.90 7.61
CA TYR A 736 -4.79 31.50 6.61
C TYR A 736 -4.04 31.72 5.29
N ASN A 737 -4.69 31.33 4.20
CA ASN A 737 -4.22 31.59 2.85
C ASN A 737 -4.76 32.91 2.29
N ILE A 738 -4.50 33.21 1.03
CA ILE A 738 -5.09 34.33 0.29
C ILE A 738 -6.58 34.08 0.10
N ASP A 739 -7.40 35.14 0.20
CA ASP A 739 -8.82 35.07 -0.09
C ASP A 739 -9.07 35.05 -1.60
N GLU A 740 -9.49 33.91 -2.10
CA GLU A 740 -9.91 33.72 -3.50
C GLU A 740 -11.44 33.96 -3.67
N GLN A 741 -12.11 34.46 -2.65
CA GLN A 741 -13.56 34.63 -2.61
C GLN A 741 -14.36 33.33 -2.79
N GLY A 742 -13.72 32.21 -2.53
CA GLY A 742 -14.22 30.86 -2.75
C GLY A 742 -14.63 30.11 -1.50
N THR A 743 -14.06 30.45 -0.34
CA THR A 743 -14.27 29.70 0.91
C THR A 743 -14.70 30.61 2.05
N GLU A 744 -15.38 30.06 3.06
CA GLU A 744 -15.88 30.80 4.22
C GLU A 744 -14.74 31.33 5.12
N ASN A 745 -13.63 30.59 5.26
CA ASN A 745 -12.57 30.88 6.24
C ASN A 745 -11.17 31.04 5.65
N CYS A 746 -10.91 30.64 4.42
CA CYS A 746 -9.59 30.65 3.76
C CYS A 746 -8.51 29.88 4.55
N TYR A 747 -8.87 28.80 5.26
CA TYR A 747 -7.92 28.02 6.03
C TYR A 747 -7.00 27.17 5.13
N ASN A 748 -5.78 26.96 5.61
CA ASN A 748 -4.98 25.83 5.20
C ASN A 748 -5.32 24.58 6.04
N CYS A 749 -5.03 23.39 5.54
CA CYS A 749 -5.18 22.18 6.36
C CYS A 749 -4.23 22.24 7.58
N PRO A 750 -4.52 21.52 8.67
CA PRO A 750 -3.68 21.57 9.89
C PRO A 750 -2.22 21.25 9.65
N VAL A 751 -1.90 20.34 8.72
CA VAL A 751 -0.53 19.99 8.38
C VAL A 751 0.19 21.18 7.74
N VAL A 752 -0.39 21.81 6.73
CA VAL A 752 0.19 23.01 6.10
C VAL A 752 0.31 24.15 7.10
N ALA A 753 -0.69 24.32 7.99
CA ALA A 753 -0.72 25.41 8.95
C ALA A 753 0.36 25.31 10.04
N TYR A 754 0.67 24.11 10.54
CA TYR A 754 1.45 23.93 11.77
C TYR A 754 2.70 23.05 11.63
N TYR A 755 3.00 22.53 10.46
CA TYR A 755 4.13 21.59 10.29
C TYR A 755 5.51 22.18 10.61
N PRO A 756 5.78 23.49 10.46
CA PRO A 756 7.02 24.09 10.94
C PRO A 756 7.31 23.86 12.44
N GLU A 757 6.28 23.87 13.30
CA GLU A 757 6.40 23.51 14.72
C GLU A 757 6.85 22.05 14.91
N VAL A 758 6.28 21.13 14.12
CA VAL A 758 6.65 19.71 14.17
C VAL A 758 8.11 19.52 13.77
N LEU A 759 8.57 20.22 12.73
CA LEU A 759 9.96 20.17 12.27
C LEU A 759 10.91 20.72 13.34
N HIS A 760 10.60 21.87 13.96
CA HIS A 760 11.39 22.48 15.02
C HIS A 760 11.53 21.54 16.22
N ALA A 761 10.45 20.86 16.62
CA ALA A 761 10.44 19.94 17.74
C ALA A 761 11.24 18.64 17.47
N ASN A 762 11.31 18.18 16.21
CA ASN A 762 11.88 16.87 15.87
C ASN A 762 13.25 16.92 15.19
N ILE A 763 13.67 18.07 14.66
CA ILE A 763 15.00 18.26 14.05
C ILE A 763 15.88 19.06 14.99
N ARG A 764 16.68 18.37 15.79
CA ARG A 764 17.53 19.01 16.84
C ARG A 764 18.49 20.07 16.30
N ASP A 765 18.96 19.92 15.06
CA ASP A 765 19.88 20.87 14.44
C ASP A 765 19.27 22.28 14.29
N LEU A 766 17.94 22.40 14.19
CA LEU A 766 17.26 23.70 14.14
C LEU A 766 17.36 24.51 15.46
N ASN A 767 17.70 23.84 16.57
CA ASN A 767 17.84 24.48 17.88
C ASN A 767 19.29 24.93 18.18
N LYS A 768 20.23 24.79 17.23
CA LYS A 768 21.59 25.24 17.37
C LYS A 768 21.65 26.79 17.34
N PRO A 769 22.51 27.43 18.16
CA PRO A 769 22.56 28.89 18.28
C PRO A 769 22.85 29.64 16.98
N GLU A 770 23.58 29.01 16.04
CA GLU A 770 23.93 29.56 14.75
C GLU A 770 22.80 29.44 13.68
N ILE A 771 21.71 28.72 13.99
CA ILE A 771 20.60 28.52 13.06
C ILE A 771 19.45 29.46 13.41
N HIS A 772 19.02 30.23 12.44
CA HIS A 772 17.83 31.09 12.53
C HIS A 772 16.70 30.44 11.73
N PHE A 773 15.78 29.78 12.43
CA PHE A 773 14.60 29.17 11.83
C PHE A 773 13.39 30.12 12.01
N PHE A 774 12.94 30.72 10.90
CA PHE A 774 11.82 31.66 10.86
C PHE A 774 10.54 30.89 10.60
N TYR A 775 9.80 30.54 11.67
CA TYR A 775 8.59 29.71 11.59
C TYR A 775 7.37 30.32 12.30
N ASP A 776 7.40 31.65 12.49
CA ASP A 776 6.30 32.42 13.09
C ASP A 776 4.98 32.24 12.34
N TYR A 777 3.87 32.52 13.03
CA TYR A 777 2.52 32.46 12.46
C TYR A 777 2.26 33.64 11.58
N LEU A 778 2.20 33.42 10.28
CA LEU A 778 1.85 34.41 9.26
C LEU A 778 0.52 34.07 8.59
N GLY A 779 -0.18 35.07 8.07
CA GLY A 779 -1.39 34.90 7.30
C GLY A 779 -1.44 35.92 6.17
N LEU A 780 -1.89 35.50 4.99
CA LEU A 780 -1.93 36.33 3.78
C LEU A 780 -3.24 37.10 3.61
N LEU A 781 -4.24 36.78 4.41
CA LEU A 781 -5.58 37.39 4.33
C LEU A 781 -5.60 38.93 4.58
N HIS A 782 -4.67 39.43 5.43
CA HIS A 782 -4.63 40.84 5.81
C HIS A 782 -3.22 41.43 5.72
N LYS A 783 -2.93 42.18 4.65
CA LYS A 783 -1.63 42.82 4.40
C LYS A 783 -1.05 43.59 5.59
N LYS A 784 -1.88 44.41 6.29
CA LYS A 784 -1.43 45.22 7.45
C LYS A 784 -0.95 44.34 8.62
N LYS A 785 -1.64 43.22 8.88
CA LYS A 785 -1.26 42.27 9.92
C LYS A 785 0.02 41.53 9.51
N LEU A 786 0.14 41.14 8.23
CA LEU A 786 1.33 40.50 7.69
C LEU A 786 2.56 41.38 7.85
N VAL A 787 2.51 42.66 7.48
CA VAL A 787 3.62 43.63 7.65
C VAL A 787 4.06 43.71 9.10
N LYS A 788 3.10 43.80 10.05
CA LYS A 788 3.40 43.82 11.49
C LYS A 788 4.11 42.53 11.94
N LYS A 789 3.59 41.37 11.55
CA LYS A 789 4.15 40.08 11.94
C LYS A 789 5.54 39.83 11.35
N LEU A 790 5.77 40.21 10.10
CA LEU A 790 7.09 40.13 9.47
C LEU A 790 8.09 41.05 10.20
N GLN A 791 7.68 42.25 10.62
CA GLN A 791 8.50 43.15 11.39
C GLN A 791 8.88 42.53 12.75
N GLU A 792 7.93 41.95 13.47
CA GLU A 792 8.17 41.24 14.73
C GLU A 792 9.13 40.04 14.53
N MET A 793 8.93 39.24 13.49
CA MET A 793 9.74 38.06 13.17
C MET A 793 11.21 38.40 12.85
N PHE A 794 11.44 39.44 12.03
CA PHE A 794 12.80 39.81 11.66
C PHE A 794 13.52 40.72 12.70
N ALA A 795 12.79 41.33 13.62
CA ALA A 795 13.36 42.31 14.56
C ALA A 795 14.56 41.82 15.36
N LYS A 796 14.59 40.52 15.72
CA LYS A 796 15.68 39.95 16.53
C LYS A 796 16.95 39.69 15.70
N ALA A 797 16.81 39.14 14.50
CA ALA A 797 17.94 38.74 13.66
C ALA A 797 18.40 39.87 12.71
N TYR A 798 17.49 40.74 12.29
CA TYR A 798 17.68 41.79 11.27
C TYR A 798 17.02 43.11 11.75
N PRO A 799 17.48 43.74 12.80
CA PRO A 799 16.87 45.00 13.36
C PRO A 799 16.97 46.18 12.40
N ASP A 800 17.80 46.10 11.36
CA ASP A 800 17.98 47.11 10.33
C ASP A 800 16.84 47.13 9.30
N ILE A 801 16.01 46.08 9.24
CA ILE A 801 14.87 46.03 8.32
C ILE A 801 13.75 46.95 8.80
N THR A 802 13.50 48.00 8.04
CA THR A 802 12.46 48.97 8.39
C THR A 802 11.07 48.50 8.01
N LYS A 803 10.06 49.02 8.75
CA LYS A 803 8.66 48.69 8.42
C LYS A 803 8.26 49.12 7.00
N ASP A 804 8.89 50.17 6.47
CA ASP A 804 8.61 50.68 5.12
C ASP A 804 9.18 49.74 4.06
N GLU A 805 10.40 49.19 4.28
CA GLU A 805 10.96 48.13 3.44
C GLU A 805 10.07 46.90 3.41
N ILE A 806 9.58 46.45 4.57
CA ILE A 806 8.66 45.31 4.66
C ILE A 806 7.36 45.57 3.90
N ARG A 807 6.79 46.74 4.04
CA ARG A 807 5.55 47.10 3.32
C ARG A 807 5.75 47.04 1.79
N LYS A 808 6.83 47.63 1.27
CA LYS A 808 7.17 47.59 -0.16
C LYS A 808 7.45 46.15 -0.64
N ALA A 809 8.15 45.35 0.18
CA ALA A 809 8.43 43.96 -0.13
C ALA A 809 7.14 43.12 -0.15
N VAL A 810 6.18 43.37 0.75
CA VAL A 810 4.88 42.72 0.76
C VAL A 810 4.06 43.08 -0.49
N ASP A 811 4.07 44.37 -0.90
CA ASP A 811 3.36 44.76 -2.12
C ASP A 811 3.96 44.11 -3.38
N ALA A 812 5.31 44.07 -3.49
CA ALA A 812 6.01 43.36 -4.57
C ALA A 812 5.69 41.85 -4.58
N ALA A 813 5.61 41.25 -3.39
CA ALA A 813 5.29 39.82 -3.23
C ALA A 813 3.88 39.47 -3.74
N PHE A 814 2.87 40.26 -3.39
CA PHE A 814 1.52 40.07 -3.92
C PHE A 814 1.45 40.26 -5.44
N THR A 815 2.17 41.24 -6.00
CA THR A 815 2.25 41.41 -7.45
C THR A 815 2.84 40.18 -8.11
N ALA A 816 3.98 39.70 -7.64
CA ALA A 816 4.63 38.50 -8.19
C ALA A 816 3.74 37.25 -8.10
N PHE A 817 2.97 37.10 -7.00
CA PHE A 817 2.05 36.01 -6.84
C PHE A 817 0.90 36.06 -7.87
N TYR A 818 0.25 37.20 -8.01
CA TYR A 818 -0.87 37.34 -8.96
C TYR A 818 -0.42 37.25 -10.42
N ASP A 819 0.77 37.72 -10.74
CA ASP A 819 1.39 37.53 -12.07
C ASP A 819 1.63 36.05 -12.37
N TYR A 820 2.11 35.28 -11.38
CA TYR A 820 2.28 33.84 -11.52
C TYR A 820 0.94 33.12 -11.74
N GLU A 821 -0.10 33.44 -10.92
CA GLU A 821 -1.42 32.87 -11.11
C GLU A 821 -2.02 33.19 -12.49
N ALA A 822 -1.86 34.42 -12.96
CA ALA A 822 -2.34 34.84 -14.29
C ALA A 822 -1.64 34.03 -15.39
N GLN A 823 -0.32 33.81 -15.29
CA GLN A 823 0.41 32.97 -16.22
C GLN A 823 -0.07 31.52 -16.20
N VAL A 824 -0.32 30.92 -15.02
CA VAL A 824 -0.84 29.56 -14.91
C VAL A 824 -2.20 29.44 -15.59
N LYS A 825 -3.12 30.39 -15.34
CA LYS A 825 -4.45 30.41 -15.96
C LYS A 825 -4.37 30.55 -17.48
N ALA A 826 -3.52 31.47 -17.98
CA ALA A 826 -3.32 31.67 -19.43
C ALA A 826 -2.77 30.38 -20.11
N LYS A 827 -1.74 29.74 -19.52
CA LYS A 827 -1.20 28.47 -20.03
C LYS A 827 -2.22 27.34 -19.99
N GLY A 828 -3.05 27.28 -18.93
CA GLY A 828 -4.14 26.32 -18.84
C GLY A 828 -5.15 26.46 -19.97
N GLN A 829 -5.58 27.70 -20.28
CA GLN A 829 -6.49 27.97 -21.39
C GLN A 829 -5.88 27.69 -22.76
N GLU A 830 -4.60 27.96 -22.94
CA GLU A 830 -3.85 27.60 -24.16
C GLU A 830 -3.86 26.08 -24.38
N ILE A 831 -3.58 25.28 -23.32
CA ILE A 831 -3.61 23.82 -23.38
C ILE A 831 -5.03 23.32 -23.72
N ILE A 832 -6.06 23.86 -23.07
CA ILE A 832 -7.46 23.48 -23.32
C ILE A 832 -7.83 23.76 -24.79
N SER A 833 -7.51 24.95 -25.30
CA SER A 833 -7.82 25.33 -26.67
C SER A 833 -7.10 24.42 -27.68
N LYS A 834 -5.80 24.20 -27.49
CA LYS A 834 -4.99 23.31 -28.35
C LYS A 834 -5.48 21.86 -28.30
N ALA A 835 -5.87 21.36 -27.12
CA ALA A 835 -6.40 20.01 -26.98
C ALA A 835 -7.73 19.85 -27.74
N ARG A 836 -8.61 20.85 -27.70
CA ARG A 836 -9.87 20.86 -28.45
C ARG A 836 -9.65 20.89 -29.96
N GLU A 837 -8.68 21.69 -30.44
CA GLU A 837 -8.27 21.74 -31.85
C GLU A 837 -7.71 20.39 -32.31
N GLU A 838 -6.94 19.71 -31.47
CA GLU A 838 -6.32 18.41 -31.76
C GLU A 838 -7.24 17.22 -31.44
N HIS A 839 -8.49 17.47 -31.02
CA HIS A 839 -9.45 16.45 -30.58
C HIS A 839 -8.91 15.49 -29.52
N LYS A 840 -8.06 15.98 -28.61
CA LYS A 840 -7.51 15.21 -27.51
C LYS A 840 -8.40 15.30 -26.27
N PRO A 841 -8.56 14.21 -25.50
CA PRO A 841 -9.22 14.27 -24.19
C PRO A 841 -8.48 15.21 -23.26
N ILE A 842 -9.26 15.91 -22.43
CA ILE A 842 -8.73 16.85 -21.45
C ILE A 842 -8.93 16.27 -20.05
N VAL A 843 -7.85 16.09 -19.32
CA VAL A 843 -7.85 15.65 -17.94
C VAL A 843 -7.54 16.84 -17.03
N VAL A 844 -8.46 17.11 -16.11
CA VAL A 844 -8.20 17.98 -14.96
C VAL A 844 -7.63 17.10 -13.85
N LEU A 845 -6.30 17.17 -13.67
CA LEU A 845 -5.63 16.49 -12.57
C LEU A 845 -5.74 17.39 -11.33
N ALA A 846 -6.76 17.11 -10.54
CA ALA A 846 -7.13 17.92 -9.39
C ALA A 846 -6.36 17.48 -8.14
N GLY A 847 -5.73 18.41 -7.47
CA GLY A 847 -4.93 18.12 -6.30
C GLY A 847 -4.65 19.33 -5.44
N ARG A 848 -3.46 19.41 -4.90
CA ARG A 848 -2.97 20.58 -4.17
C ARG A 848 -1.73 21.15 -4.86
N PRO A 849 -1.33 22.37 -4.58
CA PRO A 849 -0.21 23.04 -5.26
C PRO A 849 1.09 22.22 -5.27
N TYR A 850 1.35 21.46 -4.22
CA TYR A 850 2.54 20.61 -4.11
C TYR A 850 2.46 19.29 -4.90
N HIS A 851 1.30 18.94 -5.45
CA HIS A 851 1.17 17.78 -6.33
C HIS A 851 1.83 17.97 -7.70
N ILE A 852 2.29 19.18 -8.03
CA ILE A 852 3.11 19.39 -9.22
C ILE A 852 4.50 18.78 -9.12
N ASP A 853 5.00 18.50 -7.89
CA ASP A 853 6.27 17.80 -7.71
C ASP A 853 6.16 16.35 -8.21
N PRO A 854 7.01 15.93 -9.17
CA PRO A 854 7.01 14.57 -9.68
C PRO A 854 7.30 13.49 -8.64
N LYS A 855 7.89 13.85 -7.49
CA LYS A 855 8.09 12.92 -6.38
C LYS A 855 6.82 12.75 -5.57
N VAL A 856 6.02 13.78 -5.46
CA VAL A 856 4.73 13.72 -4.77
C VAL A 856 3.68 13.02 -5.64
N ASN A 857 3.57 13.38 -6.91
CA ASN A 857 2.60 12.79 -7.83
C ASN A 857 3.08 11.51 -8.54
N HIS A 858 4.31 11.04 -8.25
CA HIS A 858 4.92 9.85 -8.86
C HIS A 858 4.96 9.88 -10.39
N SER A 859 4.96 11.04 -11.02
CA SER A 859 4.88 11.27 -12.47
C SER A 859 3.58 10.79 -13.12
N ILE A 860 2.48 10.76 -12.36
CA ILE A 860 1.12 10.48 -12.87
C ILE A 860 0.74 11.49 -13.96
N ASP A 861 1.20 12.74 -13.86
CA ASP A 861 1.04 13.77 -14.89
C ASP A 861 1.56 13.29 -16.26
N ARG A 862 2.74 12.69 -16.31
CA ARG A 862 3.31 12.13 -17.55
C ARG A 862 2.63 10.83 -17.97
N LEU A 863 2.18 10.03 -17.04
CA LEU A 863 1.45 8.82 -17.36
C LEU A 863 0.16 9.16 -18.14
N ILE A 864 -0.57 10.21 -17.72
CA ILE A 864 -1.77 10.69 -18.40
C ILE A 864 -1.44 11.24 -19.79
N THR A 865 -0.42 12.10 -19.90
CA THR A 865 -0.06 12.73 -21.20
C THR A 865 0.57 11.71 -22.16
N ASN A 866 1.29 10.70 -21.70
CA ASN A 866 1.79 9.61 -22.56
C ASN A 866 0.66 8.74 -23.11
N MET A 867 -0.49 8.68 -22.43
CA MET A 867 -1.70 8.04 -22.96
C MET A 867 -2.47 8.93 -23.96
N GLY A 868 -1.92 10.07 -24.37
CA GLY A 868 -2.47 10.93 -25.41
C GLY A 868 -3.41 12.03 -24.93
N ALA A 869 -3.68 12.18 -23.62
CA ALA A 869 -4.54 13.24 -23.09
C ALA A 869 -3.77 14.54 -22.84
N ALA A 870 -4.44 15.68 -22.91
CA ALA A 870 -3.96 16.94 -22.39
C ALA A 870 -4.24 17.05 -20.88
N LEU A 871 -3.35 17.71 -20.13
CA LEU A 871 -3.45 17.79 -18.68
C LEU A 871 -3.42 19.24 -18.20
N VAL A 872 -4.46 19.61 -17.42
CA VAL A 872 -4.52 20.88 -16.71
C VAL A 872 -4.73 20.63 -15.20
N SER A 873 -4.46 21.64 -14.36
CA SER A 873 -4.65 21.59 -12.92
C SER A 873 -5.94 22.29 -12.50
N GLU A 874 -6.39 22.03 -11.27
CA GLU A 874 -7.61 22.60 -10.67
C GLU A 874 -7.63 24.14 -10.67
N ASP A 875 -6.49 24.78 -10.42
CA ASP A 875 -6.35 26.23 -10.35
C ASP A 875 -6.49 26.92 -11.71
N ALA A 876 -6.30 26.20 -12.82
CA ALA A 876 -6.52 26.72 -14.15
C ALA A 876 -8.01 26.82 -14.52
N VAL A 877 -8.88 26.07 -13.85
CA VAL A 877 -10.31 25.98 -14.20
C VAL A 877 -11.26 26.44 -13.09
N SER A 878 -10.84 26.38 -11.82
CA SER A 878 -11.68 26.69 -10.68
C SER A 878 -12.31 28.10 -10.69
N SER A 879 -11.59 29.08 -11.23
CA SER A 879 -12.04 30.48 -11.32
C SER A 879 -13.23 30.71 -12.28
N HIS A 880 -13.58 29.71 -13.10
CA HIS A 880 -14.77 29.78 -13.97
C HIS A 880 -16.08 29.50 -13.23
N ILE A 881 -16.01 28.97 -12.01
CA ILE A 881 -17.17 28.65 -11.19
C ILE A 881 -17.38 29.74 -10.14
N LYS A 882 -18.64 30.23 -10.03
CA LYS A 882 -19.03 31.15 -9.00
C LYS A 882 -19.20 30.42 -7.66
N THR A 883 -18.22 30.49 -6.84
CA THR A 883 -18.11 29.70 -5.60
C THR A 883 -19.24 29.98 -4.60
N LYS A 884 -19.80 31.21 -4.56
CA LYS A 884 -20.94 31.53 -3.71
C LYS A 884 -22.23 30.79 -4.10
N GLU A 885 -22.38 30.47 -5.38
CA GLU A 885 -23.50 29.66 -5.88
C GLU A 885 -23.24 28.20 -5.54
N LEU A 886 -22.02 27.70 -5.81
CA LEU A 886 -21.60 26.36 -5.49
C LEU A 886 -21.72 26.05 -3.99
N ASN A 887 -21.32 26.96 -3.10
CA ASN A 887 -21.38 26.74 -1.65
C ASN A 887 -22.81 26.48 -1.12
N ARG A 888 -23.86 26.83 -1.86
CA ARG A 888 -25.27 26.53 -1.48
C ARG A 888 -25.61 25.07 -1.75
N ASP A 889 -24.92 24.45 -2.70
CA ASP A 889 -25.17 23.08 -3.14
C ASP A 889 -24.27 22.06 -2.42
N LEU A 890 -23.18 22.51 -1.79
CA LEU A 890 -22.29 21.64 -1.05
C LEU A 890 -22.94 21.11 0.23
N GLN A 891 -22.76 19.81 0.51
CA GLN A 891 -23.20 19.18 1.75
C GLN A 891 -22.26 19.44 2.94
N VAL A 892 -21.10 20.05 2.68
CA VAL A 892 -20.05 20.34 3.65
C VAL A 892 -19.71 21.82 3.67
N LEU A 893 -19.25 22.32 4.83
CA LEU A 893 -18.78 23.70 4.93
C LEU A 893 -17.47 23.88 4.15
N ASN A 894 -17.49 24.76 3.16
CA ASN A 894 -16.31 25.07 2.32
C ASN A 894 -15.39 26.08 3.04
N GLN A 895 -14.48 25.59 3.88
CA GLN A 895 -13.64 26.43 4.72
C GLN A 895 -12.14 26.42 4.39
N TRP A 896 -11.67 25.50 3.54
CA TRP A 896 -10.26 25.37 3.17
C TRP A 896 -10.00 25.84 1.74
N THR A 897 -9.03 26.71 1.54
CA THR A 897 -8.72 27.30 0.22
C THR A 897 -8.48 26.25 -0.86
N TYR A 898 -7.57 25.33 -0.62
CA TYR A 898 -7.23 24.32 -1.66
C TYR A 898 -8.37 23.33 -1.94
N HIS A 899 -9.16 23.01 -0.94
CA HIS A 899 -10.31 22.09 -1.11
C HIS A 899 -11.45 22.79 -1.85
N GLY A 900 -11.66 24.09 -1.60
CA GLY A 900 -12.62 24.90 -2.35
C GLY A 900 -12.35 24.92 -3.85
N ARG A 901 -11.06 24.94 -4.26
CA ARG A 901 -10.67 24.81 -5.68
C ARG A 901 -11.06 23.46 -6.27
N LEU A 902 -10.95 22.37 -5.47
CA LEU A 902 -11.31 21.01 -5.92
C LEU A 902 -12.81 20.90 -6.20
N TYR A 903 -13.65 21.46 -5.33
CA TYR A 903 -15.10 21.50 -5.56
C TYR A 903 -15.45 22.31 -6.83
N ALA A 904 -14.82 23.47 -7.00
CA ALA A 904 -15.03 24.30 -8.18
C ALA A 904 -14.54 23.60 -9.47
N ALA A 905 -13.42 22.90 -9.42
CA ALA A 905 -12.91 22.12 -10.56
C ALA A 905 -13.84 20.95 -10.89
N ALA A 906 -14.36 20.22 -9.88
CA ALA A 906 -15.33 19.14 -10.08
C ALA A 906 -16.60 19.66 -10.74
N GLU A 907 -17.16 20.77 -10.26
CA GLU A 907 -18.33 21.43 -10.84
C GLU A 907 -18.08 21.88 -12.28
N TYR A 908 -16.89 22.44 -12.56
CA TYR A 908 -16.53 22.87 -13.92
C TYR A 908 -16.46 21.67 -14.87
N VAL A 909 -15.84 20.58 -14.45
CA VAL A 909 -15.77 19.33 -15.27
C VAL A 909 -17.16 18.72 -15.44
N ALA A 910 -18.01 18.77 -14.42
CA ALA A 910 -19.37 18.26 -14.51
C ALA A 910 -20.20 18.98 -15.60
N GLN A 911 -19.91 20.28 -15.83
CA GLN A 911 -20.56 21.11 -16.87
C GLN A 911 -19.93 20.95 -18.27
N ASN A 912 -18.70 20.36 -18.38
CA ASN A 912 -17.97 20.25 -19.65
C ASN A 912 -17.78 18.77 -20.02
N THR A 913 -18.48 18.32 -21.07
CA THR A 913 -18.51 16.90 -21.46
C THR A 913 -17.20 16.39 -22.06
N ASP A 914 -16.35 17.27 -22.59
CA ASP A 914 -15.04 16.97 -23.15
C ASP A 914 -13.92 16.89 -22.11
N MET A 915 -14.24 17.05 -20.82
CA MET A 915 -13.28 17.02 -19.73
C MET A 915 -13.54 15.89 -18.74
N HIS A 916 -12.49 15.39 -18.12
CA HIS A 916 -12.53 14.33 -17.11
C HIS A 916 -11.72 14.73 -15.90
N LEU A 917 -12.21 14.40 -14.69
CA LEU A 917 -11.51 14.71 -13.45
C LEU A 917 -10.81 13.48 -12.89
N ILE A 918 -9.52 13.64 -12.58
CA ILE A 918 -8.75 12.69 -11.79
C ILE A 918 -8.29 13.43 -10.53
N GLN A 919 -8.73 12.98 -9.36
CA GLN A 919 -8.33 13.60 -8.10
C GLN A 919 -7.17 12.84 -7.45
N LEU A 920 -6.09 13.56 -7.14
CA LEU A 920 -4.99 13.06 -6.32
C LEU A 920 -5.33 13.25 -4.84
N VAL A 921 -5.28 12.17 -4.09
CA VAL A 921 -5.57 12.17 -2.65
C VAL A 921 -4.41 11.56 -1.88
N SER A 922 -4.07 12.14 -0.72
CA SER A 922 -3.02 11.60 0.14
C SER A 922 -3.58 10.52 1.07
N PHE A 923 -2.87 9.40 1.20
CA PHE A 923 -3.26 8.38 2.17
C PHE A 923 -3.29 8.94 3.59
N GLY A 924 -4.32 8.57 4.35
CA GLY A 924 -4.50 9.03 5.74
C GLY A 924 -4.94 10.48 5.91
N CYS A 925 -5.19 11.23 4.82
CA CYS A 925 -5.65 12.62 4.90
C CYS A 925 -7.15 12.71 5.17
N GLY A 926 -7.52 13.17 6.39
CA GLY A 926 -8.93 13.37 6.76
C GLY A 926 -9.65 14.44 5.92
N CYS A 927 -8.94 15.49 5.50
CA CYS A 927 -9.52 16.50 4.61
C CYS A 927 -9.86 15.93 3.23
N ASP A 928 -8.99 15.03 2.70
CA ASP A 928 -9.26 14.37 1.42
C ASP A 928 -10.44 13.41 1.49
N ALA A 929 -10.64 12.74 2.63
CA ALA A 929 -11.79 11.86 2.81
C ALA A 929 -13.12 12.61 2.61
N ILE A 930 -13.22 13.84 3.15
CA ILE A 930 -14.41 14.71 2.98
C ILE A 930 -14.48 15.22 1.54
N THR A 931 -13.37 15.76 1.03
CA THR A 931 -13.34 16.42 -0.29
C THR A 931 -13.59 15.43 -1.43
N ALA A 932 -13.08 14.21 -1.32
CA ALA A 932 -13.26 13.18 -2.34
C ALA A 932 -14.74 12.75 -2.46
N ASP A 933 -15.44 12.60 -1.33
CA ASP A 933 -16.85 12.23 -1.36
C ASP A 933 -17.72 13.35 -1.97
N GLU A 934 -17.42 14.60 -1.66
CA GLU A 934 -18.17 15.75 -2.23
C GLU A 934 -17.87 15.95 -3.73
N CYS A 935 -16.60 15.86 -4.16
CA CYS A 935 -16.25 15.92 -5.58
C CYS A 935 -16.91 14.78 -6.38
N ARG A 936 -16.96 13.58 -5.79
CA ARG A 936 -17.66 12.43 -6.38
C ARG A 936 -19.15 12.75 -6.59
N ARG A 937 -19.83 13.24 -5.55
CA ARG A 937 -21.25 13.60 -5.61
C ARG A 937 -21.54 14.60 -6.73
N LEU A 938 -20.76 15.68 -6.81
CA LEU A 938 -20.93 16.73 -7.84
C LEU A 938 -20.82 16.17 -9.27
N LEU A 939 -19.96 15.18 -9.49
CA LEU A 939 -19.79 14.54 -10.80
C LEU A 939 -20.87 13.50 -11.07
N GLU A 940 -21.12 12.57 -10.13
CA GLU A 940 -22.05 11.46 -10.30
C GLU A 940 -23.50 11.92 -10.46
N GLU A 941 -23.93 12.98 -9.77
CA GLU A 941 -25.26 13.60 -9.95
C GLU A 941 -25.51 14.09 -11.40
N ARG A 942 -24.44 14.32 -12.16
CA ARG A 942 -24.51 14.70 -13.59
C ARG A 942 -24.07 13.57 -14.53
N GLY A 943 -24.03 12.33 -14.06
CA GLY A 943 -23.65 11.15 -14.86
C GLY A 943 -22.20 11.16 -15.31
N ARG A 944 -21.29 11.79 -14.53
CA ARG A 944 -19.85 11.85 -14.85
C ARG A 944 -19.07 10.90 -13.98
N ILE A 945 -18.06 10.24 -14.56
CA ILE A 945 -17.21 9.30 -13.83
C ILE A 945 -16.25 10.07 -12.93
N TYR A 946 -16.22 9.72 -11.64
CA TYR A 946 -15.23 10.21 -10.69
C TYR A 946 -14.06 9.22 -10.59
N THR A 947 -12.83 9.71 -10.78
CA THR A 947 -11.63 8.90 -10.66
C THR A 947 -10.70 9.44 -9.58
N GLN A 948 -10.35 8.59 -8.61
CA GLN A 948 -9.46 8.92 -7.50
C GLN A 948 -8.17 8.12 -7.59
N ILE A 949 -7.01 8.80 -7.47
CA ILE A 949 -5.71 8.15 -7.37
C ILE A 949 -5.08 8.51 -6.03
N LYS A 950 -4.77 7.48 -5.25
CA LYS A 950 -4.09 7.65 -3.95
C LYS A 950 -2.59 7.80 -4.20
N ILE A 951 -2.01 8.83 -3.60
CA ILE A 951 -0.57 9.07 -3.58
C ILE A 951 -0.02 8.84 -2.17
N ASP A 952 1.17 8.28 -2.11
CA ASP A 952 1.84 7.90 -0.90
C ASP A 952 3.37 7.95 -1.07
N ASP A 953 4.16 7.49 -0.09
CA ASP A 953 5.61 7.30 -0.23
C ASP A 953 6.02 6.17 -1.21
N ILE A 954 5.05 5.50 -1.81
CA ILE A 954 5.20 4.37 -2.74
C ILE A 954 5.20 4.83 -4.19
N ASP A 955 6.11 4.26 -4.96
CA ASP A 955 6.33 4.54 -6.38
C ASP A 955 5.54 3.62 -7.35
N ASN A 956 4.52 2.90 -6.90
CA ASN A 956 3.81 1.94 -7.74
C ASN A 956 2.77 2.60 -8.65
N LEU A 957 3.10 2.75 -9.93
CA LEU A 957 2.22 3.31 -10.95
C LEU A 957 1.25 2.29 -11.57
N GLY A 958 1.35 1.00 -11.24
CA GLY A 958 0.49 -0.04 -11.82
C GLY A 958 -0.99 0.22 -11.58
N ALA A 959 -1.37 0.44 -10.33
CA ALA A 959 -2.74 0.76 -9.94
C ALA A 959 -3.24 2.08 -10.56
N ALA A 960 -2.39 3.11 -10.59
CA ALA A 960 -2.72 4.38 -11.24
C ALA A 960 -2.96 4.19 -12.74
N LYS A 961 -2.11 3.41 -13.42
CA LYS A 961 -2.26 3.08 -14.86
C LYS A 961 -3.60 2.38 -15.14
N ILE A 962 -3.97 1.39 -14.31
CA ILE A 962 -5.24 0.67 -14.46
C ILE A 962 -6.42 1.65 -14.31
N ARG A 963 -6.42 2.50 -13.29
CA ARG A 963 -7.51 3.47 -13.05
C ARG A 963 -7.66 4.48 -14.17
N ILE A 964 -6.56 5.01 -14.70
CA ILE A 964 -6.58 5.97 -15.82
C ILE A 964 -7.08 5.28 -17.09
N ARG A 965 -6.60 4.07 -17.40
CA ARG A 965 -7.06 3.28 -18.56
C ARG A 965 -8.55 2.91 -18.42
N SER A 966 -9.00 2.54 -17.22
CA SER A 966 -10.41 2.25 -16.95
C SER A 966 -11.29 3.47 -17.19
N LEU A 967 -10.88 4.65 -16.74
CA LEU A 967 -11.57 5.92 -17.03
C LEU A 967 -11.66 6.16 -18.54
N PHE A 968 -10.55 6.03 -19.25
CA PHE A 968 -10.51 6.30 -20.68
C PHE A 968 -11.36 5.30 -21.49
N SER A 969 -11.34 4.02 -21.13
CA SER A 969 -12.21 3.00 -21.74
C SER A 969 -13.70 3.26 -21.43
N ALA A 970 -14.06 3.51 -20.19
CA ALA A 970 -15.45 3.75 -19.80
C ALA A 970 -16.01 5.03 -20.43
N ALA A 971 -15.18 6.05 -20.58
CA ALA A 971 -15.56 7.29 -21.27
C ALA A 971 -15.44 7.21 -22.80
N GLN A 972 -15.06 6.08 -23.36
CA GLN A 972 -14.86 5.85 -24.81
C GLN A 972 -13.92 6.87 -25.48
N LEU A 973 -12.88 7.32 -24.75
CA LEU A 973 -12.01 8.42 -25.17
C LEU A 973 -10.97 8.00 -26.21
N PHE A 974 -10.56 6.73 -26.20
CA PHE A 974 -9.57 6.18 -27.12
C PHE A 974 -9.93 4.75 -27.50
N ASP A 975 -9.53 4.36 -28.70
CA ASP A 975 -9.32 2.95 -29.03
C ASP A 975 -7.97 2.56 -28.39
N ILE A 976 -7.96 2.34 -27.07
CA ILE A 976 -6.74 2.19 -26.23
C ILE A 976 -5.88 1.01 -26.69
N ASP A 977 -6.41 0.19 -27.56
CA ASP A 977 -5.82 -1.08 -27.98
C ASP A 977 -4.89 -0.96 -29.19
N ASN A 978 -4.75 0.25 -29.77
CA ASN A 978 -3.91 0.50 -30.95
C ASN A 978 -2.59 1.23 -30.67
N ASN A 979 -2.25 1.58 -29.40
CA ASN A 979 -0.98 2.22 -29.04
C ASN A 979 -0.08 1.33 -28.19
#